data_fd7538c1797be4f79b6bf02b01f9080a
#
_entry.id   fd7538c1797be4f79b6bf02b01f9080a
#
_cell.length_a   1.000
_cell.length_b   1.000
_cell.length_c   1.000
_cell.angle_alpha   90.00
_cell.angle_beta   90.00
_cell.angle_gamma   90.00
#
_symmetry.space_group_name_H-M   'P 1'
#
loop_
_entity.id
_entity.type
_entity.pdbx_description
1 polymer ?
#
loop_
_entity_poly.entity_id
_entity_poly.type
_entity_poly.pdbx_seq_one_letter_code
_entity_poly.pdbx_strand_id
1 'polypeptide(L)'
;MVRISVGSPTHHTSGRLYGVFFEDINHGADGGLNANMVNNYSFDGVYLDHHTWRMAGAERWRTQADSLRFWDFINCSAASLGSEIRGIHGQRVTTDCPAPPIHAHSRYARITSDVPSETGPAYLENLGYNGGGDNGGEPAFSIVADHTYSVSLAVRPVHGRAELSVGVVDRYGLPLTSITRLSYIVDSDPLDDTEETGLRQDDGADAQDSGVSISPDSSDGAIVIGRDGWYRFNADVTGLNTDYGKLRITIDAGERTTFDLDLVQFMDADYWGAGDPKWRYGKLRRDLVETIQALHPAFLRFPGGCIVEGVTPGNEYRWKDTVGSLAARRQQYSMWSFKMPDGSSYSQSYQIGFYEYFCLCEDLKAKPLPTLFAGIACQSPGRDPRHMDINSATFRSNMIQDYLDLIEFANGDPESSSWAAVRRDMGHPEPFGLDMIGVGNENFGADYVAKFDMISEAIHERYPDMLCVMSAGLFPFQPAMKRSWDHARTLAATDSGAHDSATGDAIIVDEHSYHSPEWFASQASRFDAYPRCGAGVYFGEYSANGYFAGQPQTEQGANTWKSALGEAAFLTGCERNSDVVRMTSYAPLLAHIPAKGWAQNLIEFNPAHVNPTVNYEVERLFSTHLGDTTYAVSIEQTASRPAKHLYVSATGHDRDDACRYIKIVNISDSPVDVTLEIARGLAGLGASPSRPVRLEVTTLSANPTAKTTIGYRGEASGAIVPERRAYTLPSPSSLLAMKIKPYSVTLVVSR
;
A
#
# COMPACT_ATOMS: atom_id res chain seq x y z
N MET A 1 11.77 -40.60 17.12
CA MET A 1 12.10 -39.39 17.92
C MET A 1 13.02 -38.55 17.05
N VAL A 2 12.78 -37.28 16.96
CA VAL A 2 13.61 -36.32 16.20
C VAL A 2 14.36 -35.46 17.22
N ARG A 3 15.67 -35.34 17.06
CA ARG A 3 16.48 -34.40 17.85
C ARG A 3 16.72 -33.13 17.03
N ILE A 4 16.35 -31.99 17.59
CA ILE A 4 16.68 -30.68 17.07
C ILE A 4 17.72 -30.06 17.98
N SER A 5 18.89 -29.70 17.42
CA SER A 5 19.95 -29.07 18.19
C SER A 5 20.23 -27.68 17.61
N VAL A 6 20.18 -26.65 18.46
CA VAL A 6 20.61 -25.28 18.14
C VAL A 6 22.10 -25.17 18.46
N GLY A 7 22.89 -24.90 17.44
CA GLY A 7 24.35 -24.86 17.51
C GLY A 7 24.90 -23.46 17.79
N SER A 8 26.10 -23.20 17.28
CA SER A 8 26.79 -21.91 17.39
C SER A 8 26.19 -20.85 16.48
N PRO A 9 26.44 -19.55 16.75
CA PRO A 9 26.18 -18.47 15.80
C PRO A 9 26.82 -18.75 14.44
N THR A 10 26.12 -18.44 13.38
CA THR A 10 26.61 -18.60 12.00
C THR A 10 26.93 -17.26 11.35
N HIS A 11 26.04 -16.32 11.46
CA HIS A 11 26.17 -14.98 10.85
C HIS A 11 25.22 -13.99 11.52
N HIS A 12 25.41 -12.72 11.21
CA HIS A 12 24.50 -11.66 11.61
C HIS A 12 23.22 -11.72 10.78
N THR A 13 22.06 -11.70 11.44
CA THR A 13 20.74 -11.71 10.77
C THR A 13 20.48 -10.34 10.14
N SER A 14 19.96 -10.31 8.93
CA SER A 14 19.54 -9.04 8.31
C SER A 14 18.49 -8.33 9.18
N GLY A 15 18.79 -7.11 9.59
CA GLY A 15 17.83 -6.25 10.29
C GLY A 15 16.67 -5.77 9.40
N ARG A 16 16.76 -6.01 8.07
CA ARG A 16 15.74 -5.69 7.08
C ARG A 16 14.98 -6.93 6.57
N LEU A 17 15.09 -8.08 7.24
CA LEU A 17 14.57 -9.35 6.70
C LEU A 17 13.07 -9.33 6.45
N TYR A 18 12.26 -8.74 7.34
CA TYR A 18 10.81 -8.69 7.21
C TYR A 18 10.32 -7.27 7.00
N GLY A 19 9.70 -7.03 5.86
CA GLY A 19 9.03 -5.77 5.53
C GLY A 19 7.64 -6.00 4.99
N VAL A 20 7.03 -4.95 4.48
CA VAL A 20 5.73 -4.99 3.83
C VAL A 20 5.80 -4.38 2.44
N PHE A 21 4.99 -4.89 1.54
CA PHE A 21 4.82 -4.44 0.18
C PHE A 21 3.42 -3.86 0.01
N PHE A 22 3.33 -2.58 -0.31
CA PHE A 22 2.05 -1.94 -0.59
C PHE A 22 1.90 -1.67 -2.08
N GLU A 23 0.76 -2.07 -2.63
CA GLU A 23 0.31 -1.75 -3.98
C GLU A 23 -1.17 -1.40 -3.94
N ASP A 24 -1.59 -0.40 -4.73
CA ASP A 24 -3.00 -0.11 -4.93
C ASP A 24 -3.64 -1.11 -5.90
N ILE A 25 -3.82 -2.32 -5.40
CA ILE A 25 -4.57 -3.43 -5.98
C ILE A 25 -5.72 -3.77 -5.03
N ASN A 26 -6.84 -4.26 -5.51
CA ASN A 26 -8.00 -4.61 -4.69
C ASN A 26 -8.56 -3.43 -3.85
N HIS A 27 -8.50 -2.20 -4.37
CA HIS A 27 -8.81 -1.00 -3.60
C HIS A 27 -7.99 -0.89 -2.30
N GLY A 28 -6.70 -1.17 -2.37
CA GLY A 28 -5.79 -1.09 -1.22
C GLY A 28 -5.53 0.35 -0.75
N ALA A 29 -5.52 1.33 -1.68
CA ALA A 29 -5.40 2.75 -1.37
C ALA A 29 -6.78 3.39 -1.23
N ASP A 30 -7.41 3.76 -2.34
CA ASP A 30 -8.75 4.35 -2.35
C ASP A 30 -9.81 3.30 -1.99
N GLY A 31 -10.56 3.54 -0.93
CA GLY A 31 -11.48 2.58 -0.32
C GLY A 31 -10.83 1.61 0.66
N GLY A 32 -9.51 1.75 0.88
CA GLY A 32 -8.71 0.96 1.82
C GLY A 32 -7.95 1.84 2.80
N LEU A 33 -6.64 1.98 2.58
CA LEU A 33 -5.75 2.74 3.48
C LEU A 33 -6.12 4.24 3.55
N ASN A 34 -6.68 4.81 2.47
CA ASN A 34 -7.23 6.16 2.48
C ASN A 34 -8.46 6.25 3.39
N ALA A 35 -8.43 7.17 4.36
CA ALA A 35 -9.53 7.36 5.30
C ALA A 35 -10.77 8.02 4.67
N ASN A 36 -10.63 8.73 3.53
CA ASN A 36 -11.76 9.37 2.88
C ASN A 36 -12.71 8.32 2.29
N MET A 37 -13.95 8.32 2.76
CA MET A 37 -14.99 7.38 2.35
C MET A 37 -15.66 7.75 1.02
N VAL A 38 -15.43 8.99 0.51
CA VAL A 38 -16.07 9.50 -0.70
C VAL A 38 -15.36 8.98 -1.94
N ASN A 39 -16.07 8.20 -2.75
CA ASN A 39 -15.55 7.75 -4.03
C ASN A 39 -15.65 8.88 -5.07
N ASN A 40 -14.62 9.06 -5.90
CA ASN A 40 -14.53 10.17 -6.86
C ASN A 40 -14.74 11.55 -6.20
N TYR A 41 -13.96 11.82 -5.16
CA TYR A 41 -14.10 12.96 -4.25
C TYR A 41 -13.89 14.33 -4.90
N SER A 42 -13.21 14.37 -6.05
CA SER A 42 -12.78 15.59 -6.73
C SER A 42 -13.31 15.71 -8.17
N PHE A 43 -14.16 14.80 -8.59
CA PHE A 43 -14.72 14.77 -9.95
C PHE A 43 -13.68 14.67 -11.09
N ASP A 44 -12.42 14.31 -10.77
CA ASP A 44 -11.33 14.13 -11.74
C ASP A 44 -11.14 12.68 -12.18
N GLY A 45 -12.03 11.78 -11.80
CA GLY A 45 -11.90 10.36 -12.06
C GLY A 45 -11.66 10.02 -13.52
N VAL A 46 -10.65 9.18 -13.79
CA VAL A 46 -10.28 8.66 -15.09
C VAL A 46 -10.37 7.14 -15.06
N TYR A 47 -11.09 6.56 -16.01
CA TYR A 47 -11.44 5.15 -16.02
C TYR A 47 -11.01 4.48 -17.32
N LEU A 48 -10.75 3.16 -17.28
CA LEU A 48 -10.56 2.38 -18.50
C LEU A 48 -11.90 2.19 -19.20
N ASP A 49 -11.90 2.37 -20.53
CA ASP A 49 -13.03 2.03 -21.37
C ASP A 49 -13.06 0.53 -21.62
N HIS A 50 -13.93 -0.18 -20.93
CA HIS A 50 -14.08 -1.63 -21.06
C HIS A 50 -14.54 -2.11 -22.45
N HIS A 51 -15.15 -1.24 -23.24
CA HIS A 51 -15.55 -1.59 -24.62
C HIS A 51 -14.33 -1.86 -25.51
N THR A 52 -13.20 -1.23 -25.23
CA THR A 52 -11.94 -1.40 -25.97
C THR A 52 -11.04 -2.51 -25.42
N TRP A 53 -11.38 -3.09 -24.28
CA TRP A 53 -10.59 -4.14 -23.61
C TRP A 53 -10.20 -5.33 -24.50
N ARG A 54 -11.04 -5.68 -25.49
CA ARG A 54 -10.79 -6.78 -26.42
C ARG A 54 -9.99 -6.38 -27.65
N MET A 55 -9.68 -5.11 -27.81
CA MET A 55 -8.87 -4.60 -28.92
C MET A 55 -7.38 -4.91 -28.72
N ALA A 56 -6.59 -4.91 -29.77
CA ALA A 56 -5.15 -5.12 -29.73
C ALA A 56 -4.41 -3.78 -29.61
N GLY A 57 -3.19 -3.82 -29.04
CA GLY A 57 -2.29 -2.67 -28.97
C GLY A 57 -2.78 -1.54 -28.07
N ALA A 58 -2.31 -0.32 -28.35
CA ALA A 58 -2.64 0.88 -27.57
C ALA A 58 -4.14 1.21 -27.55
N GLU A 59 -4.90 0.79 -28.55
CA GLU A 59 -6.35 1.00 -28.59
C GLU A 59 -7.09 0.26 -27.48
N ARG A 60 -6.51 -0.81 -26.97
CA ARG A 60 -7.05 -1.62 -25.87
C ARG A 60 -7.15 -0.84 -24.55
N TRP A 61 -6.34 0.17 -24.38
CA TRP A 61 -6.19 0.93 -23.15
C TRP A 61 -6.76 2.33 -23.26
N ARG A 62 -7.85 2.50 -24.03
CA ARG A 62 -8.54 3.77 -24.07
C ARG A 62 -9.09 4.10 -22.70
N THR A 63 -8.96 5.36 -22.34
CA THR A 63 -9.52 5.92 -21.13
C THR A 63 -10.70 6.78 -21.45
N GLN A 64 -11.62 6.84 -20.53
CA GLN A 64 -12.71 7.82 -20.53
C GLN A 64 -12.65 8.60 -19.22
N ALA A 65 -12.96 9.87 -19.32
CA ALA A 65 -13.22 10.68 -18.17
C ALA A 65 -14.73 10.65 -17.89
N ASP A 66 -15.08 10.28 -16.67
CA ASP A 66 -16.45 10.30 -16.18
C ASP A 66 -16.45 10.95 -14.81
N SER A 67 -16.42 12.27 -14.83
CA SER A 67 -16.25 13.06 -13.61
C SER A 67 -17.46 13.02 -12.67
N LEU A 68 -18.62 12.60 -13.14
CA LEU A 68 -19.81 12.46 -12.30
C LEU A 68 -20.05 11.04 -11.82
N ARG A 69 -19.19 10.09 -12.20
CA ARG A 69 -19.30 8.70 -11.79
C ARG A 69 -19.28 8.56 -10.26
N PHE A 70 -20.07 7.62 -9.73
CA PHE A 70 -20.30 7.35 -8.30
C PHE A 70 -21.12 8.41 -7.56
N TRP A 71 -21.67 9.40 -8.27
CA TRP A 71 -22.56 10.37 -7.71
C TRP A 71 -23.95 10.27 -8.34
N ASP A 72 -24.97 10.23 -7.49
CA ASP A 72 -26.38 10.31 -7.90
C ASP A 72 -26.89 11.72 -7.67
N PHE A 73 -27.66 12.24 -8.63
CA PHE A 73 -28.24 13.58 -8.62
C PHE A 73 -29.75 13.45 -8.68
N ILE A 74 -30.42 13.79 -7.59
CA ILE A 74 -31.87 13.61 -7.43
C ILE A 74 -32.55 14.97 -7.38
N ASN A 75 -33.52 15.21 -8.27
CA ASN A 75 -34.24 16.47 -8.44
C ASN A 75 -33.33 17.69 -8.70
N CYS A 76 -32.14 17.47 -9.19
CA CYS A 76 -31.19 18.48 -9.64
C CYS A 76 -30.43 17.95 -10.87
N SER A 77 -29.82 18.86 -11.61
CA SER A 77 -28.95 18.52 -12.73
C SER A 77 -27.47 18.76 -12.36
N ALA A 78 -26.60 17.98 -12.97
CA ALA A 78 -25.16 18.16 -12.82
C ALA A 78 -24.47 18.20 -14.17
N ALA A 79 -23.44 19.03 -14.27
CA ALA A 79 -22.56 19.10 -15.43
C ALA A 79 -21.10 19.06 -14.98
N SER A 80 -20.29 18.29 -15.68
CA SER A 80 -18.84 18.32 -15.52
C SER A 80 -18.27 19.55 -16.21
N LEU A 81 -17.61 20.41 -15.48
CA LEU A 81 -16.93 21.59 -16.00
C LEU A 81 -15.44 21.58 -15.65
N GLY A 82 -14.68 22.47 -16.29
CA GLY A 82 -13.25 22.58 -16.14
C GLY A 82 -12.48 22.09 -17.37
N SER A 83 -11.19 22.32 -17.38
CA SER A 83 -10.32 21.89 -18.48
C SER A 83 -9.81 20.47 -18.25
N GLU A 84 -9.81 19.64 -19.29
CA GLU A 84 -9.08 18.39 -19.27
C GLU A 84 -7.58 18.66 -19.20
N ILE A 85 -6.95 18.32 -18.09
CA ILE A 85 -5.50 18.14 -18.11
C ILE A 85 -5.26 16.76 -18.74
N ARG A 86 -5.08 16.75 -20.05
CA ARG A 86 -4.76 15.53 -20.79
C ARG A 86 -3.34 15.07 -20.43
N GLY A 87 -3.22 14.33 -19.37
CA GLY A 87 -2.02 13.55 -19.05
C GLY A 87 -2.09 12.15 -19.62
N ILE A 88 -2.85 11.93 -20.66
CA ILE A 88 -3.12 10.61 -21.21
C ILE A 88 -2.20 10.40 -22.41
N HIS A 89 -1.55 9.24 -22.45
CA HIS A 89 -0.67 8.81 -23.55
C HIS A 89 0.50 9.76 -23.87
N GLY A 90 1.44 9.89 -22.92
CA GLY A 90 2.77 10.44 -23.24
C GLY A 90 2.87 11.96 -23.37
N GLN A 91 1.80 12.71 -23.26
CA GLN A 91 1.87 14.16 -23.07
C GLN A 91 1.93 14.48 -21.57
N ARG A 92 2.95 14.00 -20.92
CA ARG A 92 3.38 14.61 -19.67
C ARG A 92 3.85 16.00 -20.00
N VAL A 93 3.33 16.99 -19.29
CA VAL A 93 3.97 18.28 -19.23
C VAL A 93 5.36 18.01 -18.66
N THR A 94 6.34 17.93 -19.56
CA THR A 94 7.75 17.93 -19.19
C THR A 94 7.98 19.28 -18.59
N THR A 95 7.98 19.35 -17.27
CA THR A 95 8.47 20.54 -16.63
C THR A 95 9.98 20.50 -16.69
N ASP A 96 10.55 21.22 -17.63
CA ASP A 96 11.92 21.71 -17.53
C ASP A 96 12.08 22.63 -16.31
N CYS A 97 10.99 22.79 -15.56
CA CYS A 97 10.93 23.55 -14.34
C CYS A 97 11.11 22.61 -13.16
N PRO A 98 12.09 22.81 -12.30
CA PRO A 98 12.29 22.04 -11.08
C PRO A 98 11.17 22.22 -10.04
N ALA A 99 10.26 23.18 -10.25
CA ALA A 99 9.11 23.37 -9.39
C ALA A 99 8.03 22.34 -9.68
N PRO A 100 7.39 21.75 -8.63
CA PRO A 100 6.27 20.84 -8.83
C PRO A 100 5.15 21.56 -9.58
N PRO A 101 4.39 20.84 -10.43
CA PRO A 101 3.23 21.43 -11.07
C PRO A 101 2.24 21.90 -10.01
N ILE A 102 2.05 23.20 -9.93
CA ILE A 102 1.12 23.87 -9.00
C ILE A 102 -0.32 23.80 -9.50
N HIS A 103 -0.57 23.10 -10.59
CA HIS A 103 -1.85 23.08 -11.28
C HIS A 103 -2.51 21.73 -11.13
N ALA A 104 -3.35 21.80 -10.37
CA ALA A 104 -4.63 21.98 -10.39
C ALA A 104 -5.58 20.96 -10.97
N HIS A 105 -6.54 20.88 -10.30
CA HIS A 105 -7.88 20.57 -10.58
C HIS A 105 -8.24 20.86 -11.98
N SER A 106 -8.58 19.83 -12.69
CA SER A 106 -9.07 19.99 -14.04
C SER A 106 -10.58 20.06 -14.08
N ARG A 107 -11.29 19.42 -13.15
CA ARG A 107 -12.74 19.29 -13.21
C ARG A 107 -13.42 19.53 -11.87
N TYR A 108 -14.69 19.84 -11.96
CA TYR A 108 -15.62 19.99 -10.84
C TYR A 108 -17.04 19.73 -11.32
N ALA A 109 -17.96 19.47 -10.40
CA ALA A 109 -19.37 19.32 -10.73
C ALA A 109 -20.09 20.65 -10.57
N ARG A 110 -20.72 21.14 -11.63
CA ARG A 110 -21.72 22.24 -11.55
C ARG A 110 -23.10 21.68 -11.32
N ILE A 111 -23.69 22.04 -10.20
CA ILE A 111 -24.99 21.57 -9.76
C ILE A 111 -25.99 22.69 -9.96
N THR A 112 -27.14 22.38 -10.59
CA THR A 112 -28.28 23.29 -10.72
C THR A 112 -29.51 22.61 -10.17
N SER A 113 -30.17 23.29 -9.23
CA SER A 113 -31.47 22.90 -8.68
C SER A 113 -32.49 23.98 -9.05
N ASP A 114 -33.55 23.55 -9.69
CA ASP A 114 -34.70 24.40 -9.90
C ASP A 114 -35.55 24.46 -8.61
N VAL A 115 -36.53 25.40 -8.55
CA VAL A 115 -37.47 25.51 -7.42
C VAL A 115 -38.08 24.16 -7.08
N PRO A 116 -38.32 23.85 -5.78
CA PRO A 116 -38.71 22.54 -5.30
C PRO A 116 -39.69 21.82 -6.18
N SER A 117 -39.28 20.69 -6.71
CA SER A 117 -40.13 19.81 -7.49
C SER A 117 -41.23 19.25 -6.60
N GLU A 118 -42.43 19.06 -7.12
CA GLU A 118 -43.51 18.34 -6.43
C GLU A 118 -43.12 16.90 -6.02
N THR A 119 -41.96 16.41 -6.50
CA THR A 119 -41.44 15.07 -6.28
C THR A 119 -40.56 14.93 -5.03
N GLY A 120 -40.18 16.04 -4.37
CA GLY A 120 -39.38 16.02 -3.12
C GLY A 120 -38.11 16.89 -3.19
N PRO A 121 -37.28 16.88 -2.12
CA PRO A 121 -36.07 17.70 -2.04
C PRO A 121 -35.04 17.34 -3.09
N ALA A 122 -34.22 18.31 -3.48
CA ALA A 122 -33.06 18.09 -4.32
C ALA A 122 -31.86 17.65 -3.46
N TYR A 123 -31.10 16.67 -3.91
CA TYR A 123 -29.90 16.21 -3.21
C TYR A 123 -28.94 15.42 -4.11
N LEU A 124 -27.70 15.34 -3.64
CA LEU A 124 -26.65 14.48 -4.19
C LEU A 124 -26.36 13.33 -3.23
N GLU A 125 -26.05 12.15 -3.76
CA GLU A 125 -25.63 11.01 -2.95
C GLU A 125 -24.36 10.37 -3.48
N ASN A 126 -23.54 9.85 -2.55
CA ASN A 126 -22.37 9.03 -2.83
C ASN A 126 -22.42 7.79 -1.95
N LEU A 127 -22.30 6.60 -2.57
CA LEU A 127 -22.36 5.31 -1.86
C LEU A 127 -21.04 4.93 -1.20
N GLY A 128 -19.96 5.63 -1.49
CA GLY A 128 -18.62 5.27 -1.04
C GLY A 128 -18.01 4.15 -1.88
N TYR A 129 -17.03 3.46 -1.30
CA TYR A 129 -16.31 2.36 -1.94
C TYR A 129 -16.98 1.02 -1.64
N ASN A 130 -18.00 0.67 -2.36
CA ASN A 130 -18.85 -0.49 -2.09
C ASN A 130 -18.51 -1.75 -2.92
N GLY A 131 -17.48 -1.66 -3.78
CA GLY A 131 -17.08 -2.77 -4.65
C GLY A 131 -18.02 -3.05 -5.82
N GLY A 132 -19.12 -2.33 -5.90
CA GLY A 132 -19.99 -2.33 -7.07
C GLY A 132 -19.47 -1.38 -8.15
N GLY A 133 -19.76 -1.68 -9.40
CA GLY A 133 -19.60 -0.72 -10.50
C GLY A 133 -20.50 0.49 -10.31
N ASP A 134 -20.91 1.09 -11.40
CA ASP A 134 -21.72 2.31 -11.41
C ASP A 134 -22.91 2.26 -10.46
N ASN A 135 -22.98 3.15 -9.49
CA ASN A 135 -24.13 3.54 -8.65
C ASN A 135 -25.06 2.41 -8.13
N GLY A 136 -24.74 1.16 -8.38
CA GLY A 136 -25.51 0.00 -7.93
C GLY A 136 -24.75 -0.76 -6.85
N GLY A 137 -25.22 -0.70 -5.62
CA GLY A 137 -24.58 -1.48 -4.56
C GLY A 137 -25.08 -1.09 -3.17
N GLU A 138 -24.50 -1.75 -2.18
CA GLU A 138 -24.78 -1.47 -0.78
C GLU A 138 -24.05 -0.18 -0.35
N PRO A 139 -24.64 0.66 0.52
CA PRO A 139 -23.94 1.79 1.12
C PRO A 139 -22.66 1.36 1.85
N ALA A 140 -21.61 2.18 1.77
CA ALA A 140 -20.27 1.84 2.28
C ALA A 140 -19.68 2.85 3.28
N PHE A 141 -20.42 3.88 3.65
CA PHE A 141 -20.00 4.77 4.73
C PHE A 141 -20.25 4.06 6.07
N SER A 142 -19.20 3.59 6.71
CA SER A 142 -19.30 2.96 8.03
C SER A 142 -19.45 4.03 9.11
N ILE A 143 -20.62 4.11 9.72
CA ILE A 143 -20.91 5.04 10.81
C ILE A 143 -21.02 4.27 12.12
N VAL A 144 -20.39 4.79 13.16
CA VAL A 144 -20.44 4.29 14.53
C VAL A 144 -21.09 5.37 15.42
N ALA A 145 -22.06 4.99 16.23
CA ALA A 145 -22.70 5.91 17.15
C ALA A 145 -21.68 6.57 18.09
N ASP A 146 -21.88 7.84 18.37
CA ASP A 146 -21.03 8.68 19.24
C ASP A 146 -19.61 8.97 18.68
N HIS A 147 -19.23 8.46 17.50
CA HIS A 147 -18.00 8.86 16.84
C HIS A 147 -18.15 10.22 16.15
N THR A 148 -17.06 10.96 16.08
CA THR A 148 -16.97 12.22 15.33
C THR A 148 -16.42 11.95 13.92
N TYR A 149 -17.03 12.56 12.92
CA TYR A 149 -16.62 12.49 11.52
C TYR A 149 -16.32 13.88 11.01
N SER A 150 -15.20 14.04 10.31
CA SER A 150 -14.84 15.29 9.66
C SER A 150 -15.41 15.36 8.25
N VAL A 151 -16.04 16.47 7.94
CA VAL A 151 -16.61 16.82 6.63
C VAL A 151 -15.82 17.97 6.03
N SER A 152 -15.43 17.86 4.77
CA SER A 152 -14.81 18.96 4.05
C SER A 152 -15.30 18.97 2.60
N LEU A 153 -15.63 20.16 2.06
CA LEU A 153 -15.99 20.32 0.67
C LEU A 153 -15.58 21.72 0.17
N ALA A 154 -15.27 21.83 -1.11
CA ALA A 154 -15.08 23.09 -1.79
C ALA A 154 -16.34 23.45 -2.55
N VAL A 155 -16.84 24.66 -2.34
CA VAL A 155 -18.04 25.18 -3.00
C VAL A 155 -17.74 26.53 -3.63
N ARG A 156 -18.23 26.73 -4.84
CA ARG A 156 -18.26 28.03 -5.49
C ARG A 156 -19.69 28.38 -5.87
N PRO A 157 -20.36 29.28 -5.12
CA PRO A 157 -21.67 29.79 -5.51
C PRO A 157 -21.63 30.50 -6.86
N VAL A 158 -22.61 30.23 -7.74
CA VAL A 158 -22.66 30.78 -9.10
C VAL A 158 -23.92 31.64 -9.29
N HIS A 159 -25.05 31.15 -8.76
CA HIS A 159 -26.35 31.89 -8.92
C HIS A 159 -27.29 31.52 -7.79
N GLY A 160 -28.10 32.53 -7.38
CA GLY A 160 -29.17 32.35 -6.40
C GLY A 160 -28.67 32.16 -4.98
N ARG A 161 -29.49 31.51 -4.16
CA ARG A 161 -29.20 31.21 -2.76
C ARG A 161 -29.63 29.79 -2.42
N ALA A 162 -28.91 29.16 -1.53
CA ALA A 162 -29.28 27.87 -0.98
C ALA A 162 -28.66 27.63 0.40
N GLU A 163 -29.28 26.73 1.16
CA GLU A 163 -28.69 26.03 2.28
C GLU A 163 -28.32 24.60 1.82
N LEU A 164 -27.07 24.23 1.98
CA LEU A 164 -26.57 22.88 1.76
C LEU A 164 -26.47 22.16 3.08
N SER A 165 -27.22 21.07 3.26
CA SER A 165 -27.16 20.22 4.46
C SER A 165 -26.38 18.94 4.13
N VAL A 166 -25.33 18.67 4.91
CA VAL A 166 -24.41 17.54 4.67
C VAL A 166 -24.46 16.56 5.84
N GLY A 167 -24.61 15.28 5.56
CA GLY A 167 -24.59 14.21 6.53
C GLY A 167 -24.69 12.84 5.87
N VAL A 168 -24.65 11.78 6.68
CA VAL A 168 -24.81 10.40 6.21
C VAL A 168 -26.20 9.90 6.57
N VAL A 169 -26.83 9.22 5.61
CA VAL A 169 -28.14 8.58 5.78
C VAL A 169 -28.05 7.09 5.50
N ASP A 170 -28.93 6.30 6.10
CA ASP A 170 -29.04 4.87 5.81
C ASP A 170 -29.61 4.62 4.38
N ARG A 171 -29.78 3.35 4.02
CA ARG A 171 -30.37 2.95 2.73
C ARG A 171 -31.78 3.48 2.50
N TYR A 172 -32.51 3.81 3.56
CA TYR A 172 -33.88 4.30 3.53
C TYR A 172 -33.97 5.83 3.59
N GLY A 173 -32.85 6.52 3.78
CA GLY A 173 -32.76 7.97 3.90
C GLY A 173 -32.91 8.49 5.33
N LEU A 174 -32.86 7.64 6.36
CA LEU A 174 -32.87 8.06 7.76
C LEU A 174 -31.45 8.50 8.20
N PRO A 175 -31.34 9.59 8.99
CA PRO A 175 -30.03 10.11 9.40
C PRO A 175 -29.25 9.10 10.23
N LEU A 176 -27.98 8.86 9.84
CA LEU A 176 -26.98 8.13 10.64
C LEU A 176 -26.01 9.06 11.34
N THR A 177 -25.90 10.31 10.89
CA THR A 177 -25.09 11.34 11.58
C THR A 177 -25.94 12.57 11.86
N SER A 178 -25.45 13.42 12.77
CA SER A 178 -25.89 14.80 12.81
C SER A 178 -25.62 15.48 11.46
N ILE A 179 -26.26 16.61 11.20
CA ILE A 179 -26.19 17.33 9.94
C ILE A 179 -25.45 18.64 10.17
N THR A 180 -24.48 18.94 9.31
CA THR A 180 -23.87 20.26 9.22
C THR A 180 -24.43 21.03 8.05
N ARG A 181 -24.42 22.38 8.11
CA ARG A 181 -25.04 23.25 7.12
C ARG A 181 -24.13 24.36 6.67
N LEU A 182 -24.26 24.71 5.40
CA LEU A 182 -23.58 25.80 4.74
C LEU A 182 -24.60 26.58 3.92
N SER A 183 -24.76 27.88 4.21
CA SER A 183 -25.64 28.75 3.44
C SER A 183 -24.85 29.72 2.57
N TYR A 184 -25.34 30.02 1.38
CA TYR A 184 -24.77 31.04 0.51
C TYR A 184 -25.85 31.89 -0.18
N ILE A 185 -25.47 33.11 -0.54
CA ILE A 185 -26.26 34.06 -1.32
C ILE A 185 -25.35 34.70 -2.37
N VAL A 186 -25.83 34.78 -3.60
CA VAL A 186 -25.21 35.53 -4.72
C VAL A 186 -26.08 36.72 -5.04
N ASP A 187 -25.61 37.93 -4.71
CA ASP A 187 -26.38 39.18 -4.80
C ASP A 187 -26.36 39.84 -6.20
N SER A 188 -25.60 39.31 -7.17
CA SER A 188 -25.46 39.87 -8.50
C SER A 188 -26.22 39.10 -9.56
N ASP A 189 -26.88 39.77 -10.48
CA ASP A 189 -27.41 39.17 -11.70
C ASP A 189 -26.29 38.49 -12.49
N PRO A 190 -26.53 37.30 -13.06
CA PRO A 190 -25.50 36.59 -13.79
C PRO A 190 -25.02 37.45 -14.97
N LEU A 191 -23.73 37.63 -15.08
CA LEU A 191 -23.11 38.09 -16.32
C LEU A 191 -23.53 37.13 -17.43
N ASP A 192 -24.10 37.74 -18.50
CA ASP A 192 -24.56 37.10 -19.70
C ASP A 192 -23.51 36.09 -20.23
N ASP A 193 -23.88 34.82 -20.36
CA ASP A 193 -23.03 33.67 -20.73
C ASP A 193 -22.44 33.74 -22.16
N THR A 194 -22.21 34.94 -22.70
CA THR A 194 -21.77 35.12 -24.11
C THR A 194 -20.36 35.65 -24.30
N GLU A 195 -19.44 35.55 -23.34
CA GLU A 195 -18.02 35.79 -23.64
C GLU A 195 -17.07 34.75 -23.10
N GLU A 196 -16.92 33.64 -23.86
CA GLU A 196 -15.65 32.98 -23.99
C GLU A 196 -14.64 33.91 -24.63
N THR A 197 -13.78 34.54 -23.86
CA THR A 197 -12.41 34.88 -24.31
C THR A 197 -11.68 35.71 -23.27
N GLY A 198 -10.50 35.34 -22.96
CA GLY A 198 -9.47 36.25 -22.45
C GLY A 198 -8.88 35.90 -21.09
N LEU A 199 -7.74 35.26 -21.18
CA LEU A 199 -6.70 35.25 -20.12
C LEU A 199 -6.55 36.70 -19.58
N ARG A 200 -7.01 36.96 -18.38
CA ARG A 200 -6.62 38.17 -17.66
C ARG A 200 -5.30 37.93 -16.94
N GLN A 201 -4.36 38.77 -17.27
CA GLN A 201 -3.11 38.89 -16.56
C GLN A 201 -3.34 39.34 -15.12
N ASP A 202 -2.52 38.80 -14.25
CA ASP A 202 -2.41 38.97 -12.82
C ASP A 202 -2.14 40.47 -12.48
N ASP A 203 -3.12 41.16 -11.95
CA ASP A 203 -2.92 42.38 -11.17
C ASP A 203 -3.69 42.24 -9.86
N GLY A 204 -2.93 42.12 -8.77
CA GLY A 204 -3.41 41.86 -7.42
C GLY A 204 -4.46 42.88 -6.96
N ALA A 205 -5.72 42.49 -7.06
CA ALA A 205 -6.84 43.23 -6.49
C ALA A 205 -7.58 42.40 -5.45
N ASP A 206 -7.80 42.99 -4.31
CA ASP A 206 -8.46 42.48 -3.13
C ASP A 206 -9.83 41.83 -3.43
N ALA A 207 -10.03 40.62 -2.91
CA ALA A 207 -11.26 39.82 -3.06
C ALA A 207 -12.45 40.31 -2.21
N GLN A 208 -12.64 41.62 -2.11
CA GLN A 208 -13.66 42.23 -1.23
C GLN A 208 -14.96 42.66 -1.87
N ASP A 209 -15.19 42.44 -3.18
CA ASP A 209 -16.41 42.95 -3.85
C ASP A 209 -17.01 41.94 -4.83
N SER A 210 -17.16 40.67 -4.44
CA SER A 210 -17.72 39.62 -5.31
C SER A 210 -19.25 39.49 -5.25
N GLY A 211 -19.95 40.23 -4.39
CA GLY A 211 -21.40 40.09 -4.18
C GLY A 211 -21.85 38.70 -3.71
N VAL A 212 -20.91 37.88 -3.19
CA VAL A 212 -21.18 36.55 -2.63
C VAL A 212 -21.03 36.58 -1.12
N SER A 213 -22.08 36.20 -0.41
CA SER A 213 -22.06 35.95 1.03
C SER A 213 -22.17 34.46 1.29
N ILE A 214 -21.28 33.92 2.11
CA ILE A 214 -21.27 32.50 2.51
C ILE A 214 -21.03 32.39 4.02
N SER A 215 -21.81 31.57 4.70
CA SER A 215 -21.71 31.38 6.13
C SER A 215 -22.01 29.95 6.55
N PRO A 216 -21.31 29.39 7.57
CA PRO A 216 -21.75 28.18 8.23
C PRO A 216 -22.91 28.50 9.19
N ASP A 217 -23.85 27.58 9.29
CA ASP A 217 -25.01 27.74 10.17
C ASP A 217 -24.77 27.22 11.61
N SER A 218 -23.61 26.67 11.84
CA SER A 218 -23.20 26.12 13.15
C SER A 218 -21.89 26.73 13.65
N SER A 219 -21.73 26.78 14.99
CA SER A 219 -20.48 27.19 15.64
C SER A 219 -19.29 26.28 15.31
N ASP A 220 -19.54 25.11 14.73
CA ASP A 220 -18.56 24.07 14.47
C ASP A 220 -18.06 24.06 13.01
N GLY A 221 -18.64 24.91 12.15
CA GLY A 221 -18.24 25.06 10.75
C GLY A 221 -17.22 26.18 10.55
N ALA A 222 -16.14 25.92 9.85
CA ALA A 222 -15.14 26.89 9.43
C ALA A 222 -15.12 27.05 7.92
N ILE A 223 -15.04 28.30 7.45
CA ILE A 223 -14.89 28.61 6.04
C ILE A 223 -13.52 29.23 5.79
N VAL A 224 -12.82 28.67 4.79
CA VAL A 224 -11.57 29.23 4.28
C VAL A 224 -11.82 29.72 2.86
N ILE A 225 -11.56 31.00 2.63
CA ILE A 225 -11.69 31.63 1.30
C ILE A 225 -10.54 31.12 0.43
N GLY A 226 -10.87 30.51 -0.69
CA GLY A 226 -9.95 30.08 -1.73
C GLY A 226 -9.75 31.14 -2.81
N ARG A 227 -9.09 30.77 -3.91
CA ARG A 227 -8.96 31.59 -5.11
C ARG A 227 -10.19 31.45 -6.01
N ASP A 228 -10.42 32.42 -6.87
CA ASP A 228 -11.42 32.35 -7.95
C ASP A 228 -12.86 32.06 -7.47
N GLY A 229 -13.23 32.57 -6.31
CA GLY A 229 -14.59 32.44 -5.74
C GLY A 229 -14.88 31.06 -5.10
N TRP A 230 -13.87 30.22 -4.94
CA TRP A 230 -14.00 28.96 -4.19
C TRP A 230 -13.91 29.19 -2.69
N TYR A 231 -14.74 28.48 -1.95
CA TYR A 231 -14.77 28.46 -0.48
C TYR A 231 -14.61 27.03 0.00
N ARG A 232 -13.71 26.81 0.94
CA ARG A 232 -13.56 25.52 1.60
C ARG A 232 -14.32 25.52 2.92
N PHE A 233 -15.32 24.69 3.00
CA PHE A 233 -16.08 24.44 4.20
C PHE A 233 -15.52 23.21 4.93
N ASN A 234 -15.35 23.30 6.25
CA ASN A 234 -14.94 22.21 7.11
C ASN A 234 -15.86 22.20 8.33
N ALA A 235 -16.33 21.03 8.73
CA ALA A 235 -17.17 20.85 9.92
C ALA A 235 -17.01 19.43 10.44
N ASP A 236 -17.42 19.22 11.69
CA ASP A 236 -17.55 17.90 12.26
C ASP A 236 -19.03 17.52 12.43
N VAL A 237 -19.32 16.24 12.29
CA VAL A 237 -20.63 15.64 12.55
C VAL A 237 -20.48 14.43 13.46
N THR A 238 -21.53 14.14 14.23
CA THR A 238 -21.53 13.03 15.19
C THR A 238 -22.39 11.88 14.68
N GLY A 239 -21.91 10.65 14.77
CA GLY A 239 -22.68 9.44 14.52
C GLY A 239 -23.85 9.29 15.49
N LEU A 240 -25.04 9.08 14.98
CA LEU A 240 -26.27 8.90 15.75
C LEU A 240 -26.59 7.41 15.95
N ASN A 241 -26.29 6.60 14.95
CA ASN A 241 -26.52 5.15 14.95
C ASN A 241 -25.37 4.44 14.26
N THR A 242 -25.11 3.20 14.70
CA THR A 242 -24.11 2.35 14.05
C THR A 242 -24.76 1.59 12.89
N ASP A 243 -24.43 1.95 11.66
CA ASP A 243 -24.82 1.22 10.43
C ASP A 243 -23.97 1.71 9.24
N TYR A 244 -24.21 1.11 8.08
CA TYR A 244 -23.67 1.52 6.80
C TYR A 244 -24.61 2.51 6.11
N GLY A 245 -24.07 3.61 5.67
CA GLY A 245 -24.81 4.70 5.03
C GLY A 245 -24.20 5.17 3.73
N LYS A 246 -24.81 6.22 3.20
CA LYS A 246 -24.38 6.98 2.03
C LYS A 246 -24.30 8.46 2.40
N LEU A 247 -23.31 9.14 1.88
CA LEU A 247 -23.22 10.59 2.02
C LEU A 247 -24.36 11.23 1.26
N ARG A 248 -25.03 12.21 1.87
CA ARG A 248 -26.07 13.03 1.22
C ARG A 248 -25.78 14.51 1.43
N ILE A 249 -25.83 15.26 0.32
CA ILE A 249 -25.82 16.73 0.32
C ILE A 249 -27.19 17.18 -0.15
N THR A 250 -28.02 17.67 0.78
CA THR A 250 -29.36 18.16 0.47
C THR A 250 -29.31 19.64 0.15
N ILE A 251 -30.02 20.07 -0.89
CA ILE A 251 -30.12 21.44 -1.37
C ILE A 251 -31.47 21.99 -0.99
N ASP A 252 -31.51 22.97 -0.10
CA ASP A 252 -32.73 23.74 0.24
C ASP A 252 -32.60 25.13 -0.38
N ALA A 253 -33.41 25.35 -1.40
CA ALA A 253 -33.42 26.60 -2.17
C ALA A 253 -34.87 27.02 -2.45
N GLY A 254 -35.20 28.27 -2.14
CA GLY A 254 -36.51 28.84 -2.46
C GLY A 254 -36.66 29.32 -3.90
N GLU A 255 -35.61 29.29 -4.66
CA GLU A 255 -35.52 29.72 -6.06
C GLU A 255 -34.47 28.88 -6.79
N ARG A 256 -34.38 29.05 -8.13
CA ARG A 256 -33.33 28.40 -8.90
C ARG A 256 -31.97 28.79 -8.35
N THR A 257 -31.12 27.78 -8.10
CA THR A 257 -29.77 27.98 -7.59
C THR A 257 -28.76 27.17 -8.38
N THR A 258 -27.52 27.67 -8.48
CA THR A 258 -26.41 27.00 -9.15
C THR A 258 -25.14 27.20 -8.31
N PHE A 259 -24.41 26.13 -8.12
CA PHE A 259 -23.10 26.14 -7.47
C PHE A 259 -22.16 25.08 -8.06
N ASP A 260 -20.87 25.29 -7.91
CA ASP A 260 -19.86 24.32 -8.25
C ASP A 260 -19.41 23.60 -6.98
N LEU A 261 -19.16 22.30 -7.08
CA LEU A 261 -18.75 21.42 -5.99
C LEU A 261 -17.48 20.67 -6.36
N ASP A 262 -16.58 20.53 -5.38
CA ASP A 262 -15.31 19.84 -5.53
C ASP A 262 -14.72 19.39 -4.21
N LEU A 263 -13.69 18.52 -4.22
CA LEU A 263 -12.89 18.08 -3.07
C LEU A 263 -13.72 17.65 -1.87
N VAL A 264 -14.73 16.83 -2.10
CA VAL A 264 -15.64 16.37 -1.04
C VAL A 264 -14.96 15.27 -0.23
N GLN A 265 -14.82 15.49 1.06
CA GLN A 265 -14.21 14.53 1.98
C GLN A 265 -15.15 14.24 3.16
N PHE A 266 -15.22 12.98 3.54
CA PHE A 266 -15.92 12.51 4.74
C PHE A 266 -15.13 11.34 5.33
N MET A 267 -14.71 11.45 6.59
CA MET A 267 -13.90 10.44 7.25
C MET A 267 -14.09 10.46 8.76
N ASP A 268 -13.77 9.36 9.43
CA ASP A 268 -13.64 9.35 10.90
C ASP A 268 -12.58 10.39 11.33
N ALA A 269 -12.91 11.22 12.31
CA ALA A 269 -11.99 12.25 12.81
C ALA A 269 -10.78 11.63 13.54
N ASP A 270 -10.90 10.38 13.98
CA ASP A 270 -9.81 9.60 14.57
C ASP A 270 -8.99 8.82 13.53
N TYR A 271 -8.69 9.45 12.38
CA TYR A 271 -7.77 8.90 11.39
C TYR A 271 -6.33 8.83 11.95
N TRP A 272 -5.46 8.05 11.32
CA TRP A 272 -4.06 7.95 11.72
C TRP A 272 -3.35 9.30 11.63
N GLY A 273 -2.68 9.69 12.71
CA GLY A 273 -1.95 10.96 12.78
C GLY A 273 -2.84 12.19 12.93
N ALA A 274 -4.10 12.04 13.36
CA ALA A 274 -4.98 13.18 13.61
C ALA A 274 -4.32 14.19 14.56
N GLY A 275 -4.28 15.48 14.13
CA GLY A 275 -3.60 16.55 14.86
C GLY A 275 -2.10 16.71 14.58
N ASP A 276 -1.46 15.78 13.89
CA ASP A 276 -0.06 15.92 13.47
C ASP A 276 0.03 16.69 12.12
N PRO A 277 0.77 17.80 12.05
CA PRO A 277 0.89 18.64 10.85
C PRO A 277 1.41 17.91 9.61
N LYS A 278 2.20 16.85 9.77
CA LYS A 278 2.70 16.07 8.63
C LYS A 278 1.58 15.32 7.91
N TRP A 279 0.51 14.96 8.60
CA TRP A 279 -0.69 14.34 8.00
C TRP A 279 -1.71 15.38 7.52
N ARG A 280 -1.21 16.44 6.90
CA ARG A 280 -1.99 17.61 6.48
C ARG A 280 -2.92 17.32 5.30
N TYR A 281 -2.48 16.51 4.33
CA TYR A 281 -3.20 16.26 3.08
C TYR A 281 -3.86 14.89 3.07
N GLY A 282 -3.15 13.85 2.72
CA GLY A 282 -3.67 12.49 2.77
C GLY A 282 -3.89 12.02 4.21
N LYS A 283 -4.96 11.28 4.43
CA LYS A 283 -5.36 10.74 5.72
C LYS A 283 -5.46 9.24 5.65
N LEU A 284 -4.97 8.53 6.67
CA LEU A 284 -4.97 7.09 6.66
C LEU A 284 -5.99 6.52 7.63
N ARG A 285 -6.57 5.39 7.27
CA ARG A 285 -7.46 4.60 8.09
C ARG A 285 -6.67 3.95 9.23
N ARG A 286 -6.98 4.36 10.48
CA ARG A 286 -6.20 3.99 11.67
C ARG A 286 -6.09 2.49 11.89
N ASP A 287 -7.19 1.77 11.80
CA ASP A 287 -7.27 0.32 12.06
C ASP A 287 -6.37 -0.49 11.09
N LEU A 288 -6.27 -0.07 9.82
CA LEU A 288 -5.38 -0.68 8.85
C LEU A 288 -3.91 -0.38 9.16
N VAL A 289 -3.57 0.87 9.53
CA VAL A 289 -2.20 1.22 9.90
C VAL A 289 -1.77 0.48 11.17
N GLU A 290 -2.61 0.39 12.19
CA GLU A 290 -2.33 -0.37 13.42
C GLU A 290 -2.10 -1.87 13.12
N THR A 291 -2.87 -2.42 12.19
CA THR A 291 -2.68 -3.81 11.75
C THR A 291 -1.34 -3.99 11.02
N ILE A 292 -0.95 -3.07 10.18
CA ILE A 292 0.38 -3.09 9.52
C ILE A 292 1.49 -2.89 10.55
N GLN A 293 1.33 -1.97 11.49
CA GLN A 293 2.31 -1.68 12.55
C GLN A 293 2.58 -2.91 13.43
N ALA A 294 1.57 -3.73 13.70
CA ALA A 294 1.70 -4.94 14.50
C ALA A 294 2.58 -6.04 13.84
N LEU A 295 2.90 -5.91 12.55
CA LEU A 295 3.91 -6.73 11.85
C LEU A 295 5.34 -6.29 12.19
N HIS A 296 5.55 -5.11 12.80
CA HIS A 296 6.87 -4.51 13.03
C HIS A 296 7.75 -4.50 11.76
N PRO A 297 7.26 -3.95 10.64
CA PRO A 297 7.98 -4.03 9.37
C PRO A 297 9.30 -3.24 9.43
N ALA A 298 10.38 -3.84 8.97
CA ALA A 298 11.68 -3.18 8.88
C ALA A 298 11.77 -2.22 7.69
N PHE A 299 10.95 -2.42 6.67
CA PHE A 299 10.83 -1.54 5.52
C PHE A 299 9.39 -1.60 4.95
N LEU A 300 9.05 -0.57 4.18
CA LEU A 300 7.85 -0.51 3.34
C LEU A 300 8.26 -0.27 1.90
N ARG A 301 7.97 -1.22 1.01
CA ARG A 301 8.03 -1.04 -0.44
C ARG A 301 6.72 -0.42 -0.94
N PHE A 302 6.83 0.66 -1.71
CA PHE A 302 5.72 1.40 -2.31
C PHE A 302 6.14 2.04 -3.65
N PRO A 303 5.22 2.51 -4.50
CA PRO A 303 3.76 2.44 -4.40
C PRO A 303 3.19 1.12 -4.88
N GLY A 304 4.03 0.14 -5.22
CA GLY A 304 3.58 -1.17 -5.62
C GLY A 304 4.55 -2.00 -6.44
N GLY A 305 3.96 -2.90 -7.17
CA GLY A 305 4.54 -3.79 -8.15
C GLY A 305 4.21 -3.32 -9.58
N CYS A 306 3.33 -4.03 -10.30
CA CYS A 306 2.94 -3.68 -11.66
C CYS A 306 2.35 -2.27 -11.82
N ILE A 307 1.76 -1.71 -10.77
CA ILE A 307 1.22 -0.35 -10.83
C ILE A 307 2.30 0.70 -11.05
N VAL A 308 3.54 0.44 -10.62
CA VAL A 308 4.71 1.29 -10.89
C VAL A 308 4.92 1.45 -12.38
N GLU A 309 4.73 0.36 -13.11
CA GLU A 309 5.03 0.24 -14.54
C GLU A 309 3.86 0.67 -15.43
N GLY A 310 2.62 0.53 -14.92
CA GLY A 310 1.42 0.76 -15.70
C GLY A 310 1.22 -0.21 -16.85
N VAL A 311 0.21 0.06 -17.68
CA VAL A 311 -0.14 -0.79 -18.84
C VAL A 311 0.66 -0.44 -20.10
N THR A 312 1.17 0.77 -20.18
CA THR A 312 1.97 1.31 -21.28
C THR A 312 2.75 2.53 -20.76
N PRO A 313 3.93 2.88 -21.35
CA PRO A 313 4.62 4.11 -21.01
C PRO A 313 3.69 5.33 -21.09
N GLY A 314 3.65 6.11 -20.02
CA GLY A 314 2.70 7.22 -19.81
C GLY A 314 1.57 6.91 -18.82
N ASN A 315 1.39 5.64 -18.44
CA ASN A 315 0.49 5.23 -17.33
C ASN A 315 1.26 4.73 -16.09
N GLU A 316 2.57 4.84 -16.09
CA GLU A 316 3.37 4.54 -14.90
C GLU A 316 2.97 5.43 -13.73
N TYR A 317 3.12 4.91 -12.50
CA TYR A 317 2.90 5.67 -11.27
C TYR A 317 4.03 6.70 -11.11
N ARG A 318 3.78 7.94 -11.49
CA ARG A 318 4.76 9.01 -11.39
C ARG A 318 4.63 9.71 -10.06
N TRP A 319 5.64 9.64 -9.20
CA TRP A 319 5.61 10.19 -7.86
C TRP A 319 5.33 11.71 -7.81
N LYS A 320 5.80 12.47 -8.82
CA LYS A 320 5.58 13.92 -8.94
C LYS A 320 4.10 14.30 -9.08
N ASP A 321 3.29 13.37 -9.61
CA ASP A 321 1.84 13.58 -9.75
C ASP A 321 1.08 13.33 -8.44
N THR A 322 1.78 12.89 -7.37
CA THR A 322 1.18 12.43 -6.10
C THR A 322 1.59 13.25 -4.88
N VAL A 323 2.36 14.33 -5.07
CA VAL A 323 2.83 15.23 -4.02
C VAL A 323 2.23 16.62 -4.15
N GLY A 324 2.34 17.43 -3.11
CA GLY A 324 1.70 18.75 -3.02
C GLY A 324 0.30 18.65 -2.41
N SER A 325 -0.49 19.73 -2.56
CA SER A 325 -1.88 19.75 -2.10
C SER A 325 -2.73 18.74 -2.86
N LEU A 326 -3.86 18.29 -2.27
CA LEU A 326 -4.75 17.33 -2.94
C LEU A 326 -5.25 17.86 -4.30
N ALA A 327 -5.47 19.17 -4.41
CA ALA A 327 -5.85 19.82 -5.65
C ALA A 327 -4.75 19.84 -6.72
N ALA A 328 -3.48 19.62 -6.36
CA ALA A 328 -2.36 19.56 -7.30
C ALA A 328 -2.08 18.14 -7.81
N ARG A 329 -2.71 17.11 -7.23
CA ARG A 329 -2.46 15.73 -7.57
C ARG A 329 -3.27 15.29 -8.76
N ARG A 330 -2.60 14.67 -9.73
CA ARG A 330 -3.23 14.28 -10.99
C ARG A 330 -3.70 12.84 -10.94
N GLN A 331 -5.01 12.63 -10.98
CA GLN A 331 -5.59 11.29 -11.03
C GLN A 331 -5.33 10.58 -12.35
N GLN A 332 -5.28 9.25 -12.28
CA GLN A 332 -5.27 8.40 -13.47
C GLN A 332 -6.00 7.08 -13.20
N TYR A 333 -6.34 6.35 -14.26
CA TYR A 333 -6.95 5.04 -14.12
C TYR A 333 -6.00 4.03 -13.47
N SER A 334 -6.56 3.15 -12.64
CA SER A 334 -5.79 2.01 -12.13
C SER A 334 -5.65 0.93 -13.20
N MET A 335 -4.45 0.45 -13.39
CA MET A 335 -4.20 -0.69 -14.27
C MET A 335 -4.90 -1.98 -13.78
N TRP A 336 -5.16 -2.11 -12.49
CA TRP A 336 -5.80 -3.28 -11.89
C TRP A 336 -7.31 -3.33 -12.12
N SER A 337 -7.92 -2.29 -12.67
CA SER A 337 -9.34 -2.26 -13.04
C SER A 337 -9.78 -3.50 -13.82
N PHE A 338 -8.90 -4.11 -14.62
CA PHE A 338 -9.23 -5.30 -15.41
C PHE A 338 -9.48 -6.56 -14.59
N LYS A 339 -9.12 -6.56 -13.33
CA LYS A 339 -9.34 -7.70 -12.42
C LYS A 339 -10.57 -7.54 -11.55
N MET A 340 -11.25 -6.39 -11.63
CA MET A 340 -12.45 -6.18 -10.82
C MET A 340 -13.52 -7.23 -11.16
N PRO A 341 -14.12 -7.89 -10.16
CA PRO A 341 -15.04 -9.02 -10.37
C PRO A 341 -16.27 -8.67 -11.20
N ASP A 342 -16.77 -7.45 -11.06
CA ASP A 342 -17.94 -6.93 -11.76
C ASP A 342 -17.58 -6.29 -13.12
N GLY A 343 -16.30 -6.27 -13.49
CA GLY A 343 -15.81 -5.61 -14.69
C GLY A 343 -15.76 -4.08 -14.59
N SER A 344 -15.94 -3.52 -13.39
CA SER A 344 -15.81 -2.07 -13.17
C SER A 344 -14.38 -1.60 -13.35
N SER A 345 -14.22 -0.28 -13.45
CA SER A 345 -12.93 0.39 -13.48
C SER A 345 -12.86 1.38 -12.34
N TYR A 346 -11.68 1.57 -11.75
CA TYR A 346 -11.48 2.62 -10.75
C TYR A 346 -10.29 3.52 -11.09
N SER A 347 -10.37 4.73 -10.58
CA SER A 347 -9.34 5.75 -10.72
C SER A 347 -8.47 5.77 -9.46
N GLN A 348 -7.18 6.03 -9.63
CA GLN A 348 -6.29 6.33 -8.52
C GLN A 348 -6.38 7.83 -8.22
N SER A 349 -6.90 8.17 -7.05
CA SER A 349 -7.10 9.58 -6.68
C SER A 349 -5.81 10.27 -6.22
N TYR A 350 -4.81 9.47 -5.82
CA TYR A 350 -3.57 9.95 -5.21
C TYR A 350 -3.75 10.81 -3.95
N GLN A 351 -4.88 10.65 -3.24
CA GLN A 351 -5.01 11.23 -1.90
C GLN A 351 -3.95 10.69 -0.95
N ILE A 352 -3.53 9.43 -1.17
CA ILE A 352 -2.32 8.85 -0.60
C ILE A 352 -1.29 8.78 -1.72
N GLY A 353 -0.15 9.43 -1.53
CA GLY A 353 0.95 9.47 -2.48
C GLY A 353 2.30 9.25 -1.82
N PHE A 354 3.36 9.57 -2.54
CA PHE A 354 4.73 9.32 -2.05
C PHE A 354 5.02 10.01 -0.72
N TYR A 355 4.54 11.22 -0.53
CA TYR A 355 4.71 11.92 0.74
C TYR A 355 4.10 11.15 1.91
N GLU A 356 2.86 10.68 1.76
CA GLU A 356 2.15 9.94 2.79
C GLU A 356 2.81 8.56 3.05
N TYR A 357 3.34 7.91 2.00
CA TYR A 357 4.10 6.66 2.19
C TYR A 357 5.41 6.88 2.96
N PHE A 358 6.12 7.98 2.72
CA PHE A 358 7.30 8.34 3.52
C PHE A 358 6.94 8.62 4.97
N CYS A 359 5.89 9.41 5.22
CA CYS A 359 5.39 9.67 6.58
C CYS A 359 4.98 8.38 7.29
N LEU A 360 4.33 7.46 6.58
CA LEU A 360 3.95 6.15 7.11
C LEU A 360 5.18 5.32 7.47
N CYS A 361 6.22 5.31 6.63
CA CYS A 361 7.48 4.62 6.94
C CYS A 361 8.07 5.13 8.27
N GLU A 362 8.11 6.45 8.46
CA GLU A 362 8.61 7.06 9.70
C GLU A 362 7.78 6.63 10.92
N ASP A 363 6.45 6.67 10.84
CA ASP A 363 5.55 6.27 11.92
C ASP A 363 5.66 4.79 12.26
N LEU A 364 5.85 3.94 11.26
CA LEU A 364 6.10 2.51 11.42
C LEU A 364 7.54 2.19 11.89
N LYS A 365 8.44 3.17 11.88
CA LYS A 365 9.89 3.00 12.05
C LYS A 365 10.49 2.04 11.02
N ALA A 366 9.93 2.04 9.84
CA ALA A 366 10.31 1.24 8.68
C ALA A 366 11.17 2.07 7.72
N LYS A 367 12.13 1.45 7.05
CA LYS A 367 12.89 2.10 5.98
C LYS A 367 12.00 2.25 4.74
N PRO A 368 12.02 3.39 4.05
CA PRO A 368 11.33 3.54 2.79
C PRO A 368 12.06 2.78 1.67
N LEU A 369 11.31 2.04 0.85
CA LEU A 369 11.77 1.44 -0.40
C LEU A 369 10.84 1.87 -1.55
N PRO A 370 10.96 3.13 -2.01
CA PRO A 370 10.25 3.54 -3.20
C PRO A 370 10.75 2.77 -4.42
N THR A 371 9.83 2.24 -5.22
CA THR A 371 10.12 1.59 -6.51
C THR A 371 9.60 2.46 -7.63
N LEU A 372 10.42 2.77 -8.62
CA LEU A 372 10.08 3.65 -9.73
C LEU A 372 10.14 2.93 -11.07
N PHE A 373 9.42 3.49 -12.03
CA PHE A 373 9.39 3.03 -13.41
C PHE A 373 10.77 3.10 -14.06
N ALA A 374 11.21 1.97 -14.66
CA ALA A 374 12.50 1.88 -15.36
C ALA A 374 12.36 1.97 -16.89
N GLY A 375 11.28 2.56 -17.41
CA GLY A 375 11.06 2.69 -18.85
C GLY A 375 10.55 1.42 -19.53
N ILE A 376 9.99 0.46 -18.78
CA ILE A 376 9.39 -0.77 -19.30
C ILE A 376 8.06 -1.01 -18.58
N ALA A 377 6.95 -1.00 -19.31
CA ALA A 377 5.63 -1.28 -18.77
C ALA A 377 5.48 -2.75 -18.32
N CYS A 378 4.49 -3.01 -17.48
CA CYS A 378 4.25 -4.32 -16.87
C CYS A 378 4.29 -5.48 -17.88
N GLN A 379 4.89 -6.60 -17.46
CA GLN A 379 5.19 -7.76 -18.28
C GLN A 379 3.97 -8.60 -18.65
N SER A 380 2.79 -8.27 -18.19
CA SER A 380 1.57 -9.03 -18.48
C SER A 380 1.28 -9.11 -19.98
N PRO A 381 0.80 -10.26 -20.49
CA PRO A 381 0.51 -10.45 -21.90
C PRO A 381 -0.45 -9.41 -22.49
N GLY A 382 -0.23 -9.06 -23.75
CA GLY A 382 -1.14 -8.17 -24.50
C GLY A 382 -0.93 -6.68 -24.25
N ARG A 383 0.11 -6.30 -23.51
CA ARG A 383 0.52 -4.90 -23.34
C ARG A 383 1.58 -4.54 -24.39
N ASP A 384 1.30 -3.48 -25.14
CA ASP A 384 2.16 -2.97 -26.20
C ASP A 384 1.77 -1.51 -26.52
N PRO A 385 2.70 -0.56 -26.71
CA PRO A 385 4.14 -0.73 -26.52
C PRO A 385 4.52 -0.84 -25.03
N ARG A 386 5.62 -1.58 -24.75
CA ARG A 386 6.15 -1.75 -23.39
C ARG A 386 7.37 -0.91 -23.10
N HIS A 387 8.21 -0.73 -24.09
CA HIS A 387 9.57 -0.20 -23.91
C HIS A 387 9.66 1.24 -24.37
N MET A 388 10.16 2.10 -23.49
CA MET A 388 10.67 3.40 -23.91
C MET A 388 12.01 3.20 -24.63
N ASP A 389 12.25 4.00 -25.67
CA ASP A 389 13.57 4.02 -26.32
C ASP A 389 14.60 4.59 -25.32
N ILE A 390 15.61 3.79 -25.01
CA ILE A 390 16.72 4.15 -24.12
C ILE A 390 17.49 5.40 -24.61
N ASN A 391 17.46 5.68 -25.91
CA ASN A 391 18.10 6.83 -26.52
C ASN A 391 17.20 8.07 -26.57
N SER A 392 15.93 7.95 -26.22
CA SER A 392 15.01 9.08 -26.23
C SER A 392 15.38 10.13 -25.19
N ALA A 393 15.09 11.39 -25.49
CA ALA A 393 15.23 12.47 -24.53
C ALA A 393 14.28 12.25 -23.31
N THR A 394 13.10 11.67 -23.54
CA THR A 394 12.15 11.34 -22.48
C THR A 394 12.76 10.37 -21.47
N PHE A 395 13.45 9.32 -21.91
CA PHE A 395 14.13 8.41 -20.99
C PHE A 395 15.28 9.11 -20.25
N ARG A 396 16.18 9.74 -20.99
CA ARG A 396 17.42 10.31 -20.44
C ARG A 396 17.20 11.51 -19.54
N SER A 397 16.32 12.43 -19.95
CA SER A 397 16.13 13.70 -19.24
C SER A 397 14.99 13.67 -18.22
N ASN A 398 13.93 12.90 -18.48
CA ASN A 398 12.75 12.91 -17.59
C ASN A 398 12.74 11.70 -16.64
N MET A 399 12.93 10.50 -17.20
CA MET A 399 12.83 9.27 -16.39
C MET A 399 13.97 9.17 -15.37
N ILE A 400 15.22 9.36 -15.80
CA ILE A 400 16.38 9.36 -14.89
C ILE A 400 16.25 10.52 -13.88
N GLN A 401 15.83 11.69 -14.35
CA GLN A 401 15.65 12.84 -13.46
C GLN A 401 14.58 12.62 -12.39
N ASP A 402 13.54 11.81 -12.68
CA ASP A 402 12.51 11.48 -11.66
C ASP A 402 13.12 10.70 -10.48
N TYR A 403 14.14 9.86 -10.69
CA TYR A 403 14.90 9.21 -9.61
C TYR A 403 15.69 10.20 -8.77
N LEU A 404 16.46 11.08 -9.43
CA LEU A 404 17.29 12.06 -8.75
C LEU A 404 16.46 13.06 -7.93
N ASP A 405 15.37 13.53 -8.53
CA ASP A 405 14.44 14.45 -7.87
C ASP A 405 13.72 13.81 -6.68
N LEU A 406 13.43 12.49 -6.72
CA LEU A 406 12.85 11.80 -5.58
C LEU A 406 13.83 11.71 -4.41
N ILE A 407 15.10 11.44 -4.70
CA ILE A 407 16.13 11.43 -3.65
C ILE A 407 16.28 12.83 -3.04
N GLU A 408 16.25 13.89 -3.86
CA GLU A 408 16.23 15.26 -3.37
C GLU A 408 14.97 15.58 -2.56
N PHE A 409 13.80 15.15 -3.00
CA PHE A 409 12.55 15.28 -2.24
C PHE A 409 12.67 14.61 -0.88
N ALA A 410 13.21 13.40 -0.82
CA ALA A 410 13.30 12.62 0.41
C ALA A 410 14.40 13.13 1.36
N ASN A 411 15.57 13.47 0.84
CA ASN A 411 16.78 13.70 1.65
C ASN A 411 17.35 15.12 1.55
N GLY A 412 16.93 15.92 0.57
CA GLY A 412 17.49 17.24 0.31
C GLY A 412 17.23 18.25 1.43
N ASP A 413 18.04 19.29 1.44
CA ASP A 413 17.85 20.45 2.29
C ASP A 413 16.81 21.41 1.67
N PRO A 414 15.71 21.74 2.37
CA PRO A 414 14.67 22.61 1.85
C PRO A 414 15.09 24.04 1.54
N GLU A 415 16.24 24.50 2.05
CA GLU A 415 16.76 25.84 1.75
C GLU A 415 17.53 25.89 0.41
N SER A 416 17.97 24.74 -0.09
CA SER A 416 18.77 24.64 -1.32
C SER A 416 18.15 23.79 -2.42
N SER A 417 17.16 22.93 -2.11
CA SER A 417 16.48 22.06 -3.06
C SER A 417 15.00 22.39 -3.18
N SER A 418 14.53 22.61 -4.40
CA SER A 418 13.11 22.89 -4.67
C SER A 418 12.20 21.72 -4.30
N TRP A 419 12.65 20.47 -4.50
CA TRP A 419 11.86 19.30 -4.12
C TRP A 419 11.81 19.10 -2.61
N ALA A 420 12.91 19.34 -1.90
CA ALA A 420 12.90 19.34 -0.44
C ALA A 420 12.03 20.47 0.15
N ALA A 421 11.98 21.63 -0.53
CA ALA A 421 11.06 22.71 -0.17
C ALA A 421 9.59 22.27 -0.27
N VAL A 422 9.22 21.49 -1.30
CA VAL A 422 7.87 20.88 -1.41
C VAL A 422 7.58 19.99 -0.21
N ARG A 423 8.51 19.12 0.18
CA ARG A 423 8.37 18.27 1.38
C ARG A 423 8.12 19.11 2.63
N ARG A 424 8.91 20.15 2.86
CA ARG A 424 8.73 21.11 3.96
C ARG A 424 7.34 21.74 3.94
N ASP A 425 6.91 22.22 2.79
CA ASP A 425 5.64 22.92 2.62
C ASP A 425 4.44 21.96 2.78
N MET A 426 4.66 20.67 2.58
CA MET A 426 3.70 19.61 2.91
C MET A 426 3.63 19.30 4.42
N GLY A 427 4.56 19.80 5.24
CA GLY A 427 4.56 19.67 6.68
C GLY A 427 5.73 18.86 7.27
N HIS A 428 6.69 18.45 6.46
CA HIS A 428 7.85 17.65 6.91
C HIS A 428 9.19 18.28 6.44
N PRO A 429 9.77 19.18 7.21
CA PRO A 429 11.04 19.83 6.84
C PRO A 429 12.24 18.88 6.90
N GLU A 430 12.23 17.89 7.80
CA GLU A 430 13.36 16.98 8.00
C GLU A 430 13.48 15.93 6.90
N PRO A 431 14.70 15.41 6.61
CA PRO A 431 14.88 14.33 5.65
C PRO A 431 14.26 13.01 6.14
N PHE A 432 13.68 12.23 5.22
CA PHE A 432 13.14 10.89 5.51
C PHE A 432 14.21 9.79 5.65
N GLY A 433 15.47 10.09 5.29
CA GLY A 433 16.56 9.12 5.40
C GLY A 433 16.46 7.95 4.41
N LEU A 434 16.12 8.27 3.16
CA LEU A 434 16.09 7.31 2.05
C LEU A 434 17.51 6.80 1.77
N ASP A 435 17.73 5.50 1.85
CA ASP A 435 19.01 4.84 1.63
C ASP A 435 18.95 3.69 0.60
N MET A 436 17.76 3.39 0.07
CA MET A 436 17.56 2.38 -0.97
C MET A 436 16.41 2.75 -1.92
N ILE A 437 16.52 2.34 -3.18
CA ILE A 437 15.54 2.63 -4.23
C ILE A 437 15.38 1.46 -5.18
N GLY A 438 14.15 1.09 -5.51
CA GLY A 438 13.81 0.06 -6.49
C GLY A 438 13.83 0.62 -7.90
N VAL A 439 14.49 -0.09 -8.82
CA VAL A 439 14.60 0.27 -10.23
C VAL A 439 13.79 -0.69 -11.08
N GLY A 440 12.55 -0.28 -11.40
CA GLY A 440 11.59 -1.11 -12.12
C GLY A 440 10.99 -2.23 -11.26
N ASN A 441 9.96 -2.88 -11.79
CA ASN A 441 9.30 -4.02 -11.18
C ASN A 441 9.19 -5.17 -12.17
N GLU A 442 9.49 -6.40 -11.77
CA GLU A 442 9.40 -7.60 -12.62
C GLU A 442 10.05 -7.47 -14.00
N ASN A 443 10.88 -6.46 -14.20
CA ASN A 443 11.59 -6.22 -15.44
C ASN A 443 12.75 -7.20 -15.62
N PHE A 444 13.07 -7.51 -16.85
CA PHE A 444 14.14 -8.44 -17.19
C PHE A 444 14.66 -8.24 -18.62
N GLY A 445 15.75 -8.94 -18.95
CA GLY A 445 16.30 -8.93 -20.29
C GLY A 445 17.38 -7.88 -20.50
N ALA A 446 17.96 -7.86 -21.71
CA ALA A 446 19.11 -7.00 -22.02
C ALA A 446 18.75 -5.51 -22.01
N ASP A 447 17.56 -5.16 -22.48
CA ASP A 447 17.08 -3.78 -22.49
C ASP A 447 16.89 -3.24 -21.07
N TYR A 448 16.34 -4.07 -20.18
CA TYR A 448 16.21 -3.69 -18.76
C TYR A 448 17.58 -3.48 -18.11
N VAL A 449 18.51 -4.42 -18.30
CA VAL A 449 19.87 -4.31 -17.74
C VAL A 449 20.53 -3.01 -18.19
N ALA A 450 20.45 -2.66 -19.47
CA ALA A 450 21.02 -1.41 -19.97
C ALA A 450 20.36 -0.16 -19.37
N LYS A 451 19.04 -0.19 -19.15
CA LYS A 451 18.32 0.91 -18.50
C LYS A 451 18.67 1.00 -17.02
N PHE A 452 18.76 -0.15 -16.34
CA PHE A 452 19.20 -0.22 -14.95
C PHE A 452 20.58 0.43 -14.77
N ASP A 453 21.54 0.07 -15.63
CA ASP A 453 22.90 0.64 -15.56
C ASP A 453 22.88 2.16 -15.69
N MET A 454 22.17 2.69 -16.68
CA MET A 454 22.09 4.15 -16.88
C MET A 454 21.43 4.88 -15.69
N ILE A 455 20.41 4.27 -15.07
CA ILE A 455 19.72 4.85 -13.93
C ILE A 455 20.62 4.78 -12.68
N SER A 456 21.20 3.60 -12.40
CA SER A 456 22.06 3.41 -11.23
C SER A 456 23.35 4.21 -11.29
N GLU A 457 23.98 4.31 -12.47
CA GLU A 457 25.14 5.19 -12.69
C GLU A 457 24.80 6.64 -12.38
N ALA A 458 23.69 7.17 -12.90
CA ALA A 458 23.26 8.54 -12.63
C ALA A 458 22.94 8.79 -11.14
N ILE A 459 22.39 7.80 -10.45
CA ILE A 459 22.16 7.86 -9.02
C ILE A 459 23.51 7.91 -8.28
N HIS A 460 24.42 6.96 -8.55
CA HIS A 460 25.69 6.83 -7.84
C HIS A 460 26.65 8.01 -8.10
N GLU A 461 26.55 8.68 -9.25
CA GLU A 461 27.30 9.93 -9.51
C GLU A 461 26.98 11.02 -8.47
N ARG A 462 25.76 11.08 -7.93
CA ARG A 462 25.32 12.09 -6.98
C ARG A 462 25.17 11.57 -5.55
N TYR A 463 24.76 10.31 -5.43
CA TYR A 463 24.41 9.63 -4.17
C TYR A 463 25.11 8.27 -4.11
N PRO A 464 26.43 8.23 -3.90
CA PRO A 464 27.23 7.01 -4.01
C PRO A 464 26.82 5.90 -3.02
N ASP A 465 26.20 6.25 -1.89
CA ASP A 465 25.76 5.31 -0.86
C ASP A 465 24.32 4.80 -1.07
N MET A 466 23.63 5.20 -2.16
CA MET A 466 22.27 4.79 -2.42
C MET A 466 22.23 3.34 -2.92
N LEU A 467 21.57 2.45 -2.18
CA LEU A 467 21.41 1.06 -2.56
C LEU A 467 20.34 0.91 -3.66
N CYS A 468 20.73 0.46 -4.84
CA CYS A 468 19.81 0.17 -5.93
C CYS A 468 19.32 -1.27 -5.87
N VAL A 469 18.00 -1.48 -5.94
CA VAL A 469 17.37 -2.80 -6.00
C VAL A 469 17.05 -3.12 -7.46
N MET A 470 17.63 -4.21 -7.97
CA MET A 470 17.51 -4.67 -9.34
C MET A 470 16.44 -5.73 -9.50
N SER A 471 15.51 -5.57 -10.40
CA SER A 471 14.50 -6.59 -10.70
C SER A 471 15.11 -7.81 -11.42
N ALA A 472 14.63 -9.01 -11.09
CA ALA A 472 15.02 -10.26 -11.74
C ALA A 472 13.87 -10.95 -12.50
N GLY A 473 12.81 -10.21 -12.77
CA GLY A 473 11.63 -10.74 -13.44
C GLY A 473 10.68 -11.48 -12.49
N LEU A 474 9.75 -12.17 -13.08
CA LEU A 474 8.55 -12.72 -12.46
C LEU A 474 8.65 -14.22 -12.15
N PHE A 475 9.51 -14.96 -12.86
CA PHE A 475 9.58 -16.40 -12.77
C PHE A 475 10.94 -16.89 -12.27
N PRO A 476 10.98 -17.63 -11.15
CA PRO A 476 12.22 -18.19 -10.64
C PRO A 476 12.82 -19.21 -11.65
N PHE A 477 14.15 -19.31 -11.62
CA PHE A 477 14.93 -20.28 -12.41
C PHE A 477 14.87 -20.12 -13.94
N GLN A 478 14.31 -19.03 -14.46
CA GLN A 478 14.31 -18.77 -15.91
C GLN A 478 15.60 -18.07 -16.38
N PRO A 479 15.92 -18.14 -17.68
CA PRO A 479 17.07 -17.44 -18.26
C PRO A 479 17.09 -15.93 -17.97
N ALA A 480 15.92 -15.32 -17.84
CA ALA A 480 15.76 -13.91 -17.50
C ALA A 480 16.34 -13.59 -16.11
N MET A 481 15.93 -14.35 -15.09
CA MET A 481 16.47 -14.23 -13.74
C MET A 481 17.98 -14.47 -13.71
N LYS A 482 18.46 -15.51 -14.42
CA LYS A 482 19.90 -15.79 -14.50
C LYS A 482 20.68 -14.59 -15.03
N ARG A 483 20.18 -13.90 -16.06
CA ARG A 483 20.84 -12.71 -16.62
C ARG A 483 20.96 -11.58 -15.60
N SER A 484 19.89 -11.27 -14.89
CA SER A 484 19.93 -10.26 -13.83
C SER A 484 20.94 -10.64 -12.74
N TRP A 485 20.97 -11.91 -12.32
CA TRP A 485 21.95 -12.40 -11.35
C TRP A 485 23.40 -12.35 -11.86
N ASP A 486 23.64 -12.76 -13.11
CA ASP A 486 25.00 -12.70 -13.69
C ASP A 486 25.49 -11.25 -13.76
N HIS A 487 24.59 -10.31 -14.08
CA HIS A 487 24.90 -8.89 -14.09
C HIS A 487 25.17 -8.34 -12.69
N ALA A 488 24.30 -8.64 -11.72
CA ALA A 488 24.46 -8.22 -10.33
C ALA A 488 25.78 -8.72 -9.71
N ARG A 489 26.19 -9.96 -10.04
CA ARG A 489 27.49 -10.50 -9.63
C ARG A 489 28.66 -9.76 -10.24
N THR A 490 28.51 -9.33 -11.50
CA THR A 490 29.53 -8.53 -12.17
C THR A 490 29.68 -7.17 -11.50
N LEU A 491 28.57 -6.50 -11.21
CA LEU A 491 28.57 -5.23 -10.49
C LEU A 491 29.21 -5.39 -9.10
N ALA A 492 28.79 -6.37 -8.32
CA ALA A 492 29.36 -6.65 -7.00
C ALA A 492 30.87 -6.96 -7.01
N ALA A 493 31.39 -7.56 -8.10
CA ALA A 493 32.81 -7.86 -8.25
C ALA A 493 33.67 -6.65 -8.70
N THR A 494 33.04 -5.66 -9.34
CA THR A 494 33.75 -4.47 -9.86
C THR A 494 33.62 -3.27 -8.96
N ASP A 495 32.64 -3.29 -8.07
CA ASP A 495 32.40 -2.21 -7.12
C ASP A 495 33.41 -2.24 -5.98
N SER A 496 34.27 -1.22 -5.93
CA SER A 496 35.29 -1.05 -4.90
C SER A 496 34.90 -0.06 -3.80
N GLY A 497 33.67 0.47 -3.80
CA GLY A 497 33.39 1.63 -2.97
C GLY A 497 31.98 1.80 -2.36
N ALA A 498 30.94 1.35 -3.00
CA ALA A 498 29.58 1.56 -2.50
C ALA A 498 29.01 0.26 -1.92
N HIS A 499 29.18 0.05 -0.65
CA HIS A 499 28.54 -1.06 0.07
C HIS A 499 27.47 -0.50 1.01
N ASP A 500 26.31 -1.15 1.08
CA ASP A 500 25.42 -0.94 2.20
C ASP A 500 26.22 -1.14 3.50
N SER A 501 26.39 -0.06 4.27
CA SER A 501 27.15 -0.08 5.51
C SER A 501 26.63 -1.08 6.55
N ALA A 502 25.37 -1.52 6.40
CA ALA A 502 24.74 -2.49 7.31
C ALA A 502 24.94 -3.94 6.87
N THR A 503 25.04 -4.26 5.56
CA THR A 503 25.08 -5.61 5.03
C THR A 503 26.33 -5.94 4.23
N GLY A 504 27.04 -4.92 3.74
CA GLY A 504 28.19 -5.07 2.84
C GLY A 504 27.80 -5.47 1.41
N ASP A 505 26.51 -5.37 1.04
CA ASP A 505 26.05 -5.66 -0.31
C ASP A 505 26.18 -4.43 -1.21
N ALA A 506 26.72 -4.63 -2.42
CA ALA A 506 26.79 -3.61 -3.46
C ALA A 506 25.47 -3.47 -4.23
N ILE A 507 24.64 -4.51 -4.23
CA ILE A 507 23.36 -4.57 -4.97
C ILE A 507 22.43 -5.60 -4.32
N ILE A 508 21.13 -5.34 -4.41
CA ILE A 508 20.08 -6.29 -4.04
C ILE A 508 19.31 -6.69 -5.29
N VAL A 509 19.02 -7.99 -5.43
CA VAL A 509 18.26 -8.57 -6.53
C VAL A 509 16.87 -8.95 -6.05
N ASP A 510 15.84 -8.38 -6.67
CA ASP A 510 14.44 -8.59 -6.36
C ASP A 510 13.89 -9.81 -7.12
N GLU A 511 13.53 -10.85 -6.37
CA GLU A 511 12.95 -12.10 -6.86
C GLU A 511 11.49 -12.24 -6.40
N HIS A 512 10.62 -12.70 -7.29
CA HIS A 512 9.20 -12.93 -7.01
C HIS A 512 8.82 -14.40 -7.16
N SER A 513 7.81 -14.85 -6.42
CA SER A 513 7.23 -16.20 -6.58
C SER A 513 5.81 -16.31 -6.07
N TYR A 514 4.92 -16.79 -6.93
CA TYR A 514 3.54 -17.13 -6.62
C TYR A 514 3.29 -18.59 -7.00
N HIS A 515 3.38 -19.50 -6.04
CA HIS A 515 3.32 -20.94 -6.26
C HIS A 515 2.44 -21.66 -5.23
N SER A 516 2.30 -22.97 -5.39
CA SER A 516 1.55 -23.78 -4.42
C SER A 516 2.26 -23.84 -3.05
N PRO A 517 1.51 -24.11 -1.97
CA PRO A 517 2.10 -24.33 -0.63
C PRO A 517 3.18 -25.42 -0.59
N GLU A 518 3.00 -26.47 -1.38
CA GLU A 518 3.96 -27.57 -1.48
C GLU A 518 5.26 -27.10 -2.16
N TRP A 519 5.16 -26.26 -3.18
CA TRP A 519 6.33 -25.67 -3.81
C TRP A 519 7.13 -24.82 -2.81
N PHE A 520 6.48 -23.93 -2.06
CA PHE A 520 7.13 -23.09 -1.05
C PHE A 520 7.85 -23.97 0.00
N ALA A 521 7.19 -24.98 0.53
CA ALA A 521 7.82 -25.90 1.48
C ALA A 521 9.03 -26.64 0.86
N SER A 522 8.97 -27.03 -0.41
CA SER A 522 10.07 -27.67 -1.12
C SER A 522 11.26 -26.74 -1.37
N GLN A 523 11.02 -25.42 -1.39
CA GLN A 523 12.05 -24.39 -1.61
C GLN A 523 12.70 -23.87 -0.30
N ALA A 524 12.38 -24.43 0.86
CA ALA A 524 12.94 -24.01 2.14
C ALA A 524 14.48 -24.08 2.22
N SER A 525 15.14 -24.81 1.32
CA SER A 525 16.60 -24.86 1.18
C SER A 525 17.14 -24.13 -0.06
N ARG A 526 16.32 -23.39 -0.77
CA ARG A 526 16.69 -22.71 -2.02
C ARG A 526 17.94 -21.87 -1.88
N PHE A 527 18.02 -21.07 -0.85
CA PHE A 527 19.09 -20.09 -0.66
C PHE A 527 20.38 -20.69 -0.03
N ASP A 528 20.35 -21.97 0.41
CA ASP A 528 21.52 -22.63 0.97
C ASP A 528 22.70 -22.66 -0.03
N ALA A 529 22.41 -22.73 -1.34
CA ALA A 529 23.38 -22.78 -2.42
C ALA A 529 23.65 -21.42 -3.10
N TYR A 530 23.00 -20.35 -2.67
CA TYR A 530 23.24 -19.03 -3.28
C TYR A 530 24.63 -18.52 -2.93
N PRO A 531 25.36 -17.93 -3.90
CA PRO A 531 26.68 -17.40 -3.64
C PRO A 531 26.64 -16.20 -2.70
N ARG A 532 27.57 -16.14 -1.76
CA ARG A 532 27.82 -15.00 -0.87
C ARG A 532 28.87 -14.11 -1.53
N CYS A 533 28.45 -13.29 -2.49
CA CYS A 533 29.35 -12.58 -3.41
C CYS A 533 29.13 -11.05 -3.45
N GLY A 534 28.54 -10.47 -2.40
CA GLY A 534 28.25 -9.03 -2.34
C GLY A 534 26.97 -8.61 -3.04
N ALA A 535 26.14 -9.57 -3.48
CA ALA A 535 24.80 -9.33 -3.98
C ALA A 535 23.78 -10.04 -3.09
N GLY A 536 22.86 -9.27 -2.50
CA GLY A 536 21.80 -9.76 -1.63
C GLY A 536 20.53 -10.13 -2.38
N VAL A 537 19.65 -10.91 -1.75
CA VAL A 537 18.31 -11.24 -2.24
C VAL A 537 17.28 -10.39 -1.51
N TYR A 538 16.43 -9.75 -2.26
CA TYR A 538 15.12 -9.31 -1.83
C TYR A 538 14.08 -10.27 -2.40
N PHE A 539 13.35 -10.98 -1.56
CA PHE A 539 12.21 -11.79 -1.99
C PHE A 539 10.95 -10.92 -1.92
N GLY A 540 10.79 -10.09 -2.96
CA GLY A 540 10.00 -8.87 -2.91
C GLY A 540 8.50 -9.06 -3.03
N GLU A 541 8.08 -10.12 -3.71
CA GLU A 541 6.66 -10.47 -3.78
C GLU A 541 6.51 -11.99 -3.70
N TYR A 542 5.70 -12.44 -2.76
CA TYR A 542 5.36 -13.86 -2.65
C TYR A 542 4.03 -14.09 -1.96
N SER A 543 3.38 -15.16 -2.37
CA SER A 543 2.31 -15.81 -1.61
C SER A 543 2.13 -17.26 -2.07
N ALA A 544 1.75 -18.13 -1.14
CA ALA A 544 1.58 -19.56 -1.42
C ALA A 544 0.21 -19.84 -2.03
N ASN A 545 0.03 -19.38 -3.26
CA ASN A 545 -1.12 -19.71 -4.08
C ASN A 545 -0.65 -20.11 -5.48
N GLY A 546 -1.34 -21.02 -6.12
CA GLY A 546 -0.90 -21.73 -7.32
C GLY A 546 -0.89 -20.92 -8.63
N TYR A 547 -0.88 -19.60 -8.61
CA TYR A 547 -1.13 -18.76 -9.79
C TYR A 547 -0.20 -19.04 -10.98
N PHE A 548 1.10 -19.20 -10.75
CA PHE A 548 2.08 -19.44 -11.82
C PHE A 548 2.41 -20.92 -12.09
N ALA A 549 1.96 -21.82 -11.25
CA ALA A 549 2.17 -23.27 -11.43
C ALA A 549 1.13 -23.91 -12.37
N GLY A 550 0.45 -23.14 -13.20
CA GLY A 550 -0.62 -23.62 -14.07
C GLY A 550 -1.92 -23.94 -13.33
N GLN A 551 -2.00 -23.62 -12.04
CA GLN A 551 -3.21 -23.74 -11.23
C GLN A 551 -3.81 -22.34 -11.04
N PRO A 552 -5.08 -22.11 -11.37
CA PRO A 552 -5.71 -20.83 -11.15
C PRO A 552 -5.77 -20.53 -9.64
N GLN A 553 -5.61 -19.26 -9.29
CA GLN A 553 -6.05 -18.78 -7.97
C GLN A 553 -7.52 -19.14 -7.79
N THR A 554 -7.84 -19.70 -6.63
CA THR A 554 -9.22 -19.93 -6.25
C THR A 554 -9.48 -19.31 -4.89
N GLU A 555 -10.63 -18.69 -4.72
CA GLU A 555 -11.09 -18.19 -3.42
C GLU A 555 -11.09 -19.30 -2.36
N GLN A 556 -11.38 -20.54 -2.76
CA GLN A 556 -11.39 -21.68 -1.86
C GLN A 556 -9.98 -22.02 -1.33
N GLY A 557 -8.95 -21.89 -2.16
CA GLY A 557 -7.56 -22.17 -1.81
C GLY A 557 -6.83 -20.99 -1.15
N ALA A 558 -7.36 -19.79 -1.31
CA ALA A 558 -6.74 -18.56 -0.82
C ALA A 558 -6.78 -18.47 0.70
N ASN A 559 -5.71 -17.95 1.27
CA ASN A 559 -5.57 -17.65 2.70
C ASN A 559 -5.95 -18.82 3.63
N THR A 560 -5.65 -20.05 3.21
CA THR A 560 -5.85 -21.24 4.02
C THR A 560 -4.66 -21.48 4.95
N TRP A 561 -4.87 -22.21 6.05
CA TRP A 561 -3.77 -22.60 6.93
C TRP A 561 -2.69 -23.41 6.21
N LYS A 562 -3.06 -24.15 5.17
CA LYS A 562 -2.12 -24.86 4.30
C LYS A 562 -1.20 -23.91 3.54
N SER A 563 -1.72 -22.77 3.03
CA SER A 563 -0.89 -21.75 2.37
C SER A 563 0.07 -21.12 3.35
N ALA A 564 -0.40 -20.75 4.54
CA ALA A 564 0.41 -20.17 5.61
C ALA A 564 1.53 -21.12 6.09
N LEU A 565 1.26 -22.44 6.14
CA LEU A 565 2.29 -23.44 6.49
C LEU A 565 3.38 -23.58 5.42
N GLY A 566 3.01 -23.47 4.12
CA GLY A 566 3.97 -23.49 3.02
C GLY A 566 4.93 -22.29 3.11
N GLU A 567 4.38 -21.11 3.35
CA GLU A 567 5.13 -19.88 3.57
C GLU A 567 6.01 -19.96 4.81
N ALA A 568 5.47 -20.43 5.96
CA ALA A 568 6.22 -20.64 7.19
C ALA A 568 7.44 -21.54 6.98
N ALA A 569 7.28 -22.65 6.25
CA ALA A 569 8.38 -23.56 5.93
C ALA A 569 9.48 -22.85 5.12
N PHE A 570 9.08 -22.07 4.11
CA PHE A 570 10.00 -21.28 3.29
C PHE A 570 10.74 -20.20 4.10
N LEU A 571 10.01 -19.46 4.96
CA LEU A 571 10.59 -18.42 5.81
C LEU A 571 11.66 -18.94 6.78
N THR A 572 11.55 -20.21 7.24
CA THR A 572 12.67 -20.82 7.99
C THR A 572 13.95 -20.89 7.17
N GLY A 573 13.84 -21.05 5.85
CA GLY A 573 14.96 -21.00 4.92
C GLY A 573 15.53 -19.60 4.74
N CYS A 574 14.66 -18.59 4.66
CA CYS A 574 15.06 -17.19 4.60
C CYS A 574 15.84 -16.77 5.86
N GLU A 575 15.37 -17.13 7.05
CA GLU A 575 16.08 -16.85 8.30
C GLU A 575 17.46 -17.55 8.37
N ARG A 576 17.53 -18.84 7.99
CA ARG A 576 18.81 -19.55 7.98
C ARG A 576 19.83 -18.97 7.01
N ASN A 577 19.38 -18.29 5.98
CA ASN A 577 20.20 -17.69 4.94
C ASN A 577 20.13 -16.16 4.93
N SER A 578 19.90 -15.54 6.08
CA SER A 578 19.78 -14.08 6.18
C SER A 578 21.10 -13.32 5.94
N ASP A 579 22.20 -14.06 5.73
CA ASP A 579 23.45 -13.54 5.19
C ASP A 579 23.42 -13.31 3.67
N VAL A 580 22.42 -13.81 2.97
CA VAL A 580 22.17 -13.57 1.54
C VAL A 580 20.75 -13.12 1.30
N VAL A 581 19.74 -13.63 2.01
CA VAL A 581 18.36 -13.13 1.96
C VAL A 581 18.25 -11.93 2.87
N ARG A 582 18.31 -10.76 2.31
CA ARG A 582 18.32 -9.51 3.06
C ARG A 582 16.94 -9.01 3.41
N MET A 583 15.97 -9.26 2.54
CA MET A 583 14.62 -8.67 2.60
C MET A 583 13.59 -9.66 2.09
N THR A 584 12.40 -9.65 2.70
CA THR A 584 11.20 -10.37 2.23
C THR A 584 9.96 -9.50 2.45
N SER A 585 8.98 -9.55 1.53
CA SER A 585 7.68 -8.94 1.73
C SER A 585 6.57 -9.71 1.02
N TYR A 586 5.48 -9.92 1.75
CA TYR A 586 4.29 -10.61 1.27
C TYR A 586 3.49 -9.74 0.30
N ALA A 587 2.88 -10.32 -0.72
CA ALA A 587 2.06 -9.63 -1.71
C ALA A 587 0.80 -10.41 -2.11
N PRO A 588 -0.34 -9.72 -2.29
CA PRO A 588 -0.64 -8.32 -1.93
C PRO A 588 -0.89 -8.13 -0.43
N LEU A 589 -0.71 -6.89 0.05
CA LEU A 589 -0.89 -6.55 1.47
C LEU A 589 -2.36 -6.42 1.87
N LEU A 590 -3.14 -5.64 1.11
CA LEU A 590 -4.49 -5.21 1.46
C LEU A 590 -5.51 -5.64 0.41
N ALA A 591 -6.72 -6.02 0.84
CA ALA A 591 -7.84 -6.26 -0.06
C ALA A 591 -9.19 -5.84 0.54
N HIS A 592 -9.86 -4.93 -0.13
CA HIS A 592 -11.27 -4.60 0.12
C HIS A 592 -12.16 -5.75 -0.36
N ILE A 593 -12.84 -6.41 0.56
CA ILE A 593 -13.55 -7.67 0.27
C ILE A 593 -14.48 -7.61 -0.94
N PRO A 594 -15.41 -6.63 -1.03
CA PRO A 594 -16.34 -6.62 -2.15
C PRO A 594 -15.69 -6.31 -3.50
N ALA A 595 -14.50 -5.71 -3.50
CA ALA A 595 -13.77 -5.31 -4.72
C ALA A 595 -12.52 -6.18 -4.99
N LYS A 596 -12.45 -7.36 -4.40
CA LYS A 596 -11.27 -8.22 -4.48
C LYS A 596 -11.12 -8.89 -5.83
N GLY A 597 -10.18 -8.44 -6.64
CA GLY A 597 -9.81 -9.04 -7.92
C GLY A 597 -8.64 -10.02 -7.85
N TRP A 598 -7.91 -10.05 -6.72
CA TRP A 598 -6.82 -10.98 -6.43
C TRP A 598 -7.13 -11.74 -5.13
N ALA A 599 -7.21 -13.07 -5.20
CA ALA A 599 -7.83 -13.86 -4.16
C ALA A 599 -7.03 -13.95 -2.86
N GLN A 600 -5.69 -14.04 -2.93
CA GLN A 600 -4.81 -14.21 -1.76
C GLN A 600 -4.20 -12.89 -1.33
N ASN A 601 -4.44 -12.47 -0.08
CA ASN A 601 -3.98 -11.20 0.46
C ASN A 601 -3.61 -11.36 1.93
N LEU A 602 -2.71 -10.53 2.44
CA LEU A 602 -2.29 -10.65 3.84
C LEU A 602 -3.35 -10.14 4.81
N ILE A 603 -3.98 -9.02 4.48
CA ILE A 603 -5.01 -8.35 5.29
C ILE A 603 -6.22 -8.10 4.39
N GLU A 604 -7.34 -8.68 4.74
CA GLU A 604 -8.63 -8.39 4.12
C GLU A 604 -9.39 -7.39 5.00
N PHE A 605 -10.27 -6.60 4.42
CA PHE A 605 -11.08 -5.64 5.18
C PHE A 605 -12.39 -5.32 4.46
N ASN A 606 -13.34 -4.80 5.22
CA ASN A 606 -14.56 -4.16 4.74
C ASN A 606 -14.60 -2.68 5.21
N PRO A 607 -15.61 -1.90 4.92
CA PRO A 607 -15.66 -0.51 5.35
C PRO A 607 -15.53 -0.28 6.87
N ALA A 608 -15.87 -1.27 7.72
CA ALA A 608 -15.92 -1.14 9.18
C ALA A 608 -14.86 -1.95 9.93
N HIS A 609 -14.37 -3.05 9.36
CA HIS A 609 -13.58 -4.05 10.10
C HIS A 609 -12.40 -4.55 9.29
N VAL A 610 -11.37 -4.99 10.00
CA VAL A 610 -10.15 -5.59 9.44
C VAL A 610 -10.13 -7.09 9.76
N ASN A 611 -9.69 -7.89 8.80
CA ASN A 611 -9.48 -9.33 8.90
C ASN A 611 -7.99 -9.67 8.66
N PRO A 612 -7.14 -9.70 9.68
CA PRO A 612 -5.83 -10.32 9.57
C PRO A 612 -6.01 -11.80 9.21
N THR A 613 -5.43 -12.23 8.06
CA THR A 613 -5.59 -13.60 7.59
C THR A 613 -4.73 -14.58 8.40
N VAL A 614 -4.89 -15.87 8.19
CA VAL A 614 -4.02 -16.87 8.84
C VAL A 614 -2.56 -16.74 8.36
N ASN A 615 -2.34 -16.23 7.14
CA ASN A 615 -1.02 -15.91 6.60
C ASN A 615 -0.39 -14.73 7.37
N TYR A 616 -1.19 -13.71 7.69
CA TYR A 616 -0.76 -12.58 8.51
C TYR A 616 -0.26 -13.05 9.89
N GLU A 617 -0.92 -14.01 10.52
CA GLU A 617 -0.49 -14.52 11.83
C GLU A 617 0.87 -15.22 11.76
N VAL A 618 1.18 -15.88 10.64
CA VAL A 618 2.50 -16.46 10.40
C VAL A 618 3.55 -15.37 10.19
N GLU A 619 3.29 -14.41 9.30
CA GLU A 619 4.19 -13.28 9.05
C GLU A 619 4.49 -12.52 10.35
N ARG A 620 3.47 -12.21 11.14
CA ARG A 620 3.61 -11.54 12.44
C ARG A 620 4.44 -12.34 13.43
N LEU A 621 4.22 -13.66 13.49
CA LEU A 621 5.02 -14.53 14.37
C LEU A 621 6.51 -14.51 13.98
N PHE A 622 6.81 -14.52 12.69
CA PHE A 622 8.19 -14.50 12.20
C PHE A 622 8.85 -13.12 12.37
N SER A 623 8.16 -12.04 12.00
CA SER A 623 8.71 -10.68 12.03
C SER A 623 8.93 -10.15 13.44
N THR A 624 8.02 -10.45 14.38
CA THR A 624 8.10 -9.98 15.78
C THR A 624 9.06 -10.82 16.65
N HIS A 625 9.56 -11.95 16.13
CA HIS A 625 10.47 -12.82 16.85
C HIS A 625 11.73 -13.11 16.01
N LEU A 626 12.41 -12.05 15.61
CA LEU A 626 13.68 -12.08 14.89
C LEU A 626 14.78 -11.54 15.78
N GLY A 627 15.90 -12.29 15.90
CA GLY A 627 17.10 -11.83 16.57
C GLY A 627 18.11 -11.24 15.59
N ASP A 628 19.18 -10.63 16.10
CA ASP A 628 20.27 -10.06 15.31
C ASP A 628 21.33 -11.09 14.87
N THR A 629 21.21 -12.31 15.34
CA THR A 629 22.15 -13.41 15.07
C THR A 629 21.41 -14.68 14.70
N THR A 630 21.82 -15.31 13.61
CA THR A 630 21.33 -16.61 13.16
C THR A 630 22.20 -17.73 13.71
N TYR A 631 21.55 -18.83 14.11
CA TYR A 631 22.21 -19.99 14.71
C TYR A 631 22.11 -21.22 13.81
N ALA A 632 23.19 -22.04 13.83
CA ALA A 632 23.16 -23.33 13.17
C ALA A 632 22.07 -24.23 13.79
N VAL A 633 21.29 -24.88 12.93
CA VAL A 633 20.28 -25.87 13.37
C VAL A 633 20.58 -27.21 12.71
N SER A 634 20.61 -28.28 13.52
CA SER A 634 20.69 -29.65 13.02
C SER A 634 19.44 -30.43 13.41
N ILE A 635 18.95 -31.27 12.48
CA ILE A 635 17.81 -32.17 12.68
C ILE A 635 18.31 -33.60 12.51
N GLU A 636 18.48 -34.32 13.61
CA GLU A 636 18.93 -35.72 13.63
C GLU A 636 17.74 -36.65 13.85
N GLN A 637 17.71 -37.75 13.11
CA GLN A 637 16.63 -38.74 13.21
C GLN A 637 17.21 -40.11 13.60
N THR A 638 16.56 -40.72 14.57
CA THR A 638 16.88 -42.07 15.01
C THR A 638 16.06 -43.14 14.28
N ALA A 639 15.18 -42.77 13.36
CA ALA A 639 14.28 -43.65 12.63
C ALA A 639 14.60 -43.71 11.13
N SER A 640 14.29 -44.83 10.49
CA SER A 640 14.57 -45.15 9.08
C SER A 640 13.76 -44.32 8.03
N ARG A 641 12.92 -43.39 8.44
CA ARG A 641 12.22 -42.44 7.56
C ARG A 641 12.62 -40.99 7.88
N PRO A 642 13.09 -40.21 6.88
CA PRO A 642 13.38 -38.81 7.09
C PRO A 642 12.11 -38.00 7.42
N ALA A 643 12.15 -37.09 8.41
CA ALA A 643 11.09 -36.14 8.68
C ALA A 643 11.11 -35.06 7.58
N LYS A 644 10.73 -35.45 6.37
CA LYS A 644 10.71 -34.58 5.19
C LYS A 644 9.77 -33.37 5.30
N HIS A 645 9.08 -33.21 6.44
CA HIS A 645 7.99 -32.24 6.64
C HIS A 645 8.20 -31.35 7.86
N LEU A 646 9.41 -31.36 8.43
CA LEU A 646 9.79 -30.55 9.59
C LEU A 646 10.86 -29.54 9.17
N TYR A 647 10.55 -28.24 9.35
CA TYR A 647 11.42 -27.13 9.01
C TYR A 647 11.74 -26.33 10.26
N VAL A 648 12.97 -25.88 10.40
CA VAL A 648 13.42 -25.22 11.63
C VAL A 648 14.37 -24.08 11.29
N SER A 649 14.21 -22.96 11.99
CA SER A 649 15.18 -21.87 12.06
C SER A 649 15.41 -21.47 13.51
N ALA A 650 16.55 -20.83 13.78
CA ALA A 650 16.87 -20.27 15.07
C ALA A 650 17.61 -18.94 14.92
N THR A 651 17.06 -17.90 15.54
CA THR A 651 17.68 -16.58 15.66
C THR A 651 17.75 -16.17 17.13
N GLY A 652 18.49 -15.13 17.48
CA GLY A 652 18.56 -14.62 18.84
C GLY A 652 19.36 -13.34 18.95
N HIS A 653 19.54 -12.84 20.18
CA HIS A 653 20.32 -11.63 20.44
C HIS A 653 21.63 -11.99 21.14
N ASP A 654 22.76 -11.55 20.59
CA ASP A 654 24.07 -11.83 21.13
C ASP A 654 24.37 -11.11 22.45
N ARG A 655 23.70 -9.96 22.68
CA ARG A 655 23.96 -9.10 23.85
C ARG A 655 23.11 -9.39 25.07
N ASP A 656 21.97 -10.07 24.87
CA ASP A 656 21.08 -10.50 25.96
C ASP A 656 21.32 -11.96 26.28
N ASP A 657 21.73 -12.23 27.51
CA ASP A 657 21.93 -13.58 28.04
C ASP A 657 20.73 -14.49 27.72
N ALA A 658 20.83 -15.21 26.59
CA ALA A 658 20.01 -16.34 26.28
C ALA A 658 18.66 -16.13 25.56
N CYS A 659 18.30 -14.94 25.03
CA CYS A 659 17.09 -14.87 24.23
C CYS A 659 17.30 -15.56 22.86
N ARG A 660 16.56 -16.64 22.62
CA ARG A 660 16.55 -17.39 21.35
C ARG A 660 15.12 -17.57 20.89
N TYR A 661 14.92 -17.39 19.58
CA TYR A 661 13.67 -17.65 18.88
C TYR A 661 13.85 -18.85 17.98
N ILE A 662 13.26 -19.99 18.35
CA ILE A 662 13.33 -21.22 17.57
C ILE A 662 11.96 -21.46 16.96
N LYS A 663 11.88 -21.49 15.66
CA LYS A 663 10.65 -21.71 14.90
C LYS A 663 10.68 -23.10 14.31
N ILE A 664 9.64 -23.90 14.58
CA ILE A 664 9.50 -25.29 14.14
C ILE A 664 8.18 -25.39 13.38
N VAL A 665 8.24 -25.73 12.11
CA VAL A 665 7.08 -25.87 11.22
C VAL A 665 6.89 -27.34 10.88
N ASN A 666 5.72 -27.88 11.18
CA ASN A 666 5.29 -29.23 10.79
C ASN A 666 4.15 -29.15 9.78
N ILE A 667 4.44 -29.46 8.53
CA ILE A 667 3.42 -29.44 7.45
C ILE A 667 2.74 -30.83 7.26
N SER A 668 3.07 -31.83 8.10
CA SER A 668 2.47 -33.16 7.98
C SER A 668 1.18 -33.32 8.81
N ASP A 669 0.41 -34.32 8.48
CA ASP A 669 -0.80 -34.74 9.18
C ASP A 669 -0.53 -35.48 10.50
N SER A 670 0.73 -35.71 10.81
CA SER A 670 1.13 -36.51 11.96
C SER A 670 1.90 -35.67 12.98
N PRO A 671 1.68 -35.90 14.29
CA PRO A 671 2.48 -35.26 15.31
C PRO A 671 3.91 -35.84 15.31
N VAL A 672 4.88 -34.98 15.67
CA VAL A 672 6.28 -35.37 15.74
C VAL A 672 6.80 -35.26 17.18
N ASP A 673 7.32 -36.34 17.75
CA ASP A 673 7.99 -36.32 19.03
C ASP A 673 9.42 -35.77 18.84
N VAL A 674 9.68 -34.63 19.46
CA VAL A 674 10.93 -33.88 19.31
C VAL A 674 11.64 -33.78 20.65
N THR A 675 12.96 -33.95 20.63
CA THR A 675 13.84 -33.54 21.70
C THR A 675 14.64 -32.32 21.27
N LEU A 676 14.38 -31.16 21.89
CA LEU A 676 15.05 -29.91 21.62
C LEU A 676 16.24 -29.70 22.54
N GLU A 677 17.43 -29.48 21.96
CA GLU A 677 18.67 -29.14 22.63
C GLU A 677 19.05 -27.69 22.29
N ILE A 678 19.08 -26.82 23.29
CA ILE A 678 19.37 -25.39 23.13
C ILE A 678 20.79 -25.04 23.59
N ALA A 679 21.44 -25.92 24.37
CA ALA A 679 22.62 -25.66 25.16
C ALA A 679 23.90 -25.34 24.38
N ARG A 680 24.05 -25.81 23.14
CA ARG A 680 25.29 -25.59 22.39
C ARG A 680 25.47 -24.12 21.99
N GLY A 681 24.37 -23.38 21.84
CA GLY A 681 24.39 -21.93 21.54
C GLY A 681 24.65 -21.05 22.77
N LEU A 682 24.39 -21.53 23.98
CA LEU A 682 24.53 -20.74 25.22
C LEU A 682 25.93 -20.86 25.85
N ALA A 683 26.70 -21.90 25.53
CA ALA A 683 28.00 -22.19 26.15
C ALA A 683 29.09 -21.16 25.80
N GLY A 684 28.92 -20.36 24.75
CA GLY A 684 29.86 -19.32 24.33
C GLY A 684 29.66 -17.95 25.02
N LEU A 685 28.56 -17.75 25.74
CA LEU A 685 28.15 -16.44 26.24
C LEU A 685 28.36 -16.26 27.75
N GLY A 686 29.18 -17.06 28.39
CA GLY A 686 29.47 -16.92 29.83
C GLY A 686 28.32 -17.29 30.76
N ALA A 687 27.26 -17.95 30.25
CA ALA A 687 26.18 -18.44 31.06
C ALA A 687 26.67 -19.51 32.05
N SER A 688 26.39 -19.30 33.33
CA SER A 688 26.71 -20.30 34.37
C SER A 688 25.96 -21.61 34.04
N PRO A 689 26.67 -22.76 34.02
CA PRO A 689 26.06 -24.05 33.68
C PRO A 689 24.93 -24.50 34.62
N SER A 690 24.67 -23.79 35.70
CA SER A 690 23.68 -24.12 36.73
C SER A 690 22.47 -23.20 36.76
N ARG A 691 22.33 -22.22 35.83
CA ARG A 691 21.18 -21.32 35.82
C ARG A 691 19.98 -21.97 35.10
N PRO A 692 18.76 -21.96 35.68
CA PRO A 692 17.56 -22.42 35.00
C PRO A 692 17.24 -21.55 33.78
N VAL A 693 16.80 -22.15 32.68
CA VAL A 693 16.35 -21.48 31.46
C VAL A 693 14.85 -21.56 31.40
N ARG A 694 14.19 -20.42 31.26
CA ARG A 694 12.75 -20.32 31.01
C ARG A 694 12.46 -20.44 29.50
N LEU A 695 11.47 -21.26 29.17
CA LEU A 695 11.01 -21.42 27.79
C LEU A 695 9.52 -21.10 27.70
N GLU A 696 9.19 -20.24 26.76
CA GLU A 696 7.81 -19.97 26.38
C GLU A 696 7.57 -20.63 25.01
N VAL A 697 6.56 -21.49 24.92
CA VAL A 697 6.21 -22.20 23.70
C VAL A 697 4.84 -21.75 23.23
N THR A 698 4.78 -21.14 22.04
CA THR A 698 3.55 -20.74 21.38
C THR A 698 3.32 -21.63 20.16
N THR A 699 2.16 -22.25 20.04
CA THR A 699 1.81 -23.12 18.92
C THR A 699 0.55 -22.61 18.24
N LEU A 700 0.66 -22.33 16.93
CA LEU A 700 -0.46 -22.13 16.02
C LEU A 700 -0.71 -23.46 15.29
N SER A 701 -1.94 -23.95 15.30
CA SER A 701 -2.32 -25.21 14.65
C SER A 701 -3.79 -25.21 14.29
N ALA A 702 -4.10 -25.59 13.07
CA ALA A 702 -5.46 -25.69 12.57
C ALA A 702 -5.59 -26.77 11.49
N ASN A 703 -6.81 -27.01 11.05
CA ASN A 703 -7.05 -27.81 9.84
C ASN A 703 -6.44 -27.10 8.61
N PRO A 704 -5.82 -27.82 7.67
CA PRO A 704 -5.24 -27.21 6.45
C PRO A 704 -6.16 -26.30 5.67
N THR A 705 -7.48 -26.52 5.72
CA THR A 705 -8.48 -25.69 5.05
C THR A 705 -9.02 -24.54 5.89
N ALA A 706 -8.57 -24.41 7.16
CA ALA A 706 -8.99 -23.33 8.03
C ALA A 706 -8.50 -21.99 7.48
N LYS A 707 -9.36 -20.98 7.56
CA LYS A 707 -9.04 -19.60 7.21
C LYS A 707 -9.88 -18.65 8.04
N THR A 708 -9.41 -17.42 8.20
CA THR A 708 -10.25 -16.32 8.66
C THR A 708 -11.15 -15.85 7.53
N THR A 709 -12.30 -15.32 7.87
CA THR A 709 -13.27 -14.78 6.90
C THR A 709 -13.90 -13.51 7.44
N ILE A 710 -14.25 -12.62 6.53
CA ILE A 710 -14.98 -11.40 6.83
C ILE A 710 -16.08 -11.21 5.79
N GLY A 711 -17.28 -10.88 6.24
CA GLY A 711 -18.39 -10.51 5.35
C GLY A 711 -18.41 -9.01 5.08
N TYR A 712 -19.23 -8.58 4.13
CA TYR A 712 -19.36 -7.14 3.81
C TYR A 712 -19.74 -6.27 5.02
N ARG A 713 -20.59 -6.78 5.90
CA ARG A 713 -21.11 -6.07 7.09
C ARG A 713 -20.74 -6.74 8.41
N GLY A 714 -19.83 -7.66 8.42
CA GLY A 714 -19.52 -8.46 9.61
C GLY A 714 -18.10 -8.27 10.09
N GLU A 715 -17.87 -8.62 11.35
CA GLU A 715 -16.55 -8.77 11.92
C GLU A 715 -15.82 -9.99 11.34
N ALA A 716 -14.49 -9.99 11.48
CA ALA A 716 -13.68 -11.14 11.12
C ALA A 716 -13.96 -12.34 12.04
N SER A 717 -13.96 -13.53 11.49
CA SER A 717 -14.17 -14.78 12.20
C SER A 717 -13.20 -15.87 11.77
N GLY A 718 -13.07 -16.95 12.55
CA GLY A 718 -12.21 -18.09 12.21
C GLY A 718 -10.74 -17.91 12.64
N ALA A 719 -10.44 -16.96 13.52
CA ALA A 719 -9.07 -16.73 14.01
C ALA A 719 -8.46 -17.99 14.65
N ILE A 720 -7.17 -18.26 14.35
CA ILE A 720 -6.43 -19.34 14.99
C ILE A 720 -5.96 -18.88 16.36
N VAL A 721 -6.43 -19.56 17.40
CA VAL A 721 -6.08 -19.24 18.78
C VAL A 721 -4.71 -19.88 19.13
N PRO A 722 -3.70 -19.08 19.51
CA PRO A 722 -2.40 -19.59 19.91
C PRO A 722 -2.49 -20.41 21.22
N GLU A 723 -1.96 -21.63 21.22
CA GLU A 723 -1.75 -22.40 22.44
C GLU A 723 -0.39 -22.02 23.05
N ARG A 724 -0.38 -21.62 24.33
CA ARG A 724 0.82 -21.20 25.04
C ARG A 724 1.13 -22.14 26.20
N ARG A 725 2.42 -22.49 26.34
CA ARG A 725 2.96 -23.30 27.45
C ARG A 725 4.28 -22.73 27.91
N ALA A 726 4.55 -22.85 29.20
CA ALA A 726 5.84 -22.45 29.79
C ALA A 726 6.54 -23.67 30.35
N TYR A 727 7.85 -23.70 30.20
CA TYR A 727 8.74 -24.75 30.76
C TYR A 727 9.90 -24.08 31.47
N THR A 728 10.47 -24.80 32.45
CA THR A 728 11.72 -24.41 33.12
C THR A 728 12.68 -25.55 33.01
N LEU A 729 13.78 -25.35 32.33
CA LEU A 729 14.87 -26.32 32.26
C LEU A 729 15.82 -26.05 33.42
N PRO A 730 16.26 -27.10 34.15
CA PRO A 730 17.13 -26.94 35.32
C PRO A 730 18.53 -26.40 34.96
N SER A 731 18.97 -26.60 33.73
CA SER A 731 20.21 -26.05 33.19
C SER A 731 20.13 -25.85 31.68
N PRO A 732 21.02 -25.04 31.09
CA PRO A 732 21.10 -24.89 29.63
C PRO A 732 21.38 -26.20 28.89
N SER A 733 22.04 -27.16 29.49
CA SER A 733 22.30 -28.48 28.91
C SER A 733 21.16 -29.48 28.99
N SER A 734 20.03 -29.08 29.60
CA SER A 734 18.83 -29.91 29.69
C SER A 734 18.09 -29.98 28.36
N LEU A 735 17.55 -31.16 28.06
CA LEU A 735 16.76 -31.40 26.85
C LEU A 735 15.27 -31.14 27.11
N LEU A 736 14.58 -30.46 26.18
CA LEU A 736 13.14 -30.36 26.22
C LEU A 736 12.50 -31.41 25.30
N ALA A 737 11.83 -32.38 25.91
CA ALA A 737 10.97 -33.29 25.16
C ALA A 737 9.61 -32.67 24.94
N MET A 738 9.17 -32.57 23.69
CA MET A 738 7.91 -32.01 23.32
C MET A 738 7.29 -32.69 22.09
N LYS A 739 6.00 -32.56 21.94
CA LYS A 739 5.28 -33.06 20.77
C LYS A 739 4.85 -31.88 19.90
N ILE A 740 5.38 -31.82 18.68
CA ILE A 740 4.97 -30.87 17.66
C ILE A 740 3.68 -31.36 17.04
N LYS A 741 2.65 -30.52 17.06
CA LYS A 741 1.33 -30.87 16.51
C LYS A 741 1.37 -31.08 15.00
N PRO A 742 0.41 -31.84 14.42
CA PRO A 742 0.20 -31.81 12.98
C PRO A 742 -0.16 -30.40 12.52
N TYR A 743 0.23 -30.07 11.29
CA TYR A 743 -0.11 -28.81 10.66
C TYR A 743 0.07 -27.60 11.59
N SER A 744 1.29 -27.39 12.05
CA SER A 744 1.56 -26.37 13.07
C SER A 744 2.82 -25.55 12.82
N VAL A 745 2.78 -24.32 13.32
CA VAL A 745 3.95 -23.47 13.54
C VAL A 745 4.15 -23.35 15.04
N THR A 746 5.32 -23.75 15.54
CA THR A 746 5.67 -23.69 16.96
C THR A 746 6.85 -22.75 17.15
N LEU A 747 6.67 -21.72 17.94
CA LEU A 747 7.72 -20.80 18.39
C LEU A 747 8.14 -21.19 19.80
N VAL A 748 9.44 -21.38 20.01
CA VAL A 748 10.06 -21.53 21.32
C VAL A 748 10.92 -20.30 21.60
N VAL A 749 10.59 -19.57 22.64
CA VAL A 749 11.36 -18.42 23.13
C VAL A 749 12.10 -18.85 24.39
N SER A 750 13.44 -18.79 24.39
CA SER A 750 14.25 -19.02 25.58
C SER A 750 14.63 -17.68 26.22
N ARG A 751 14.58 -17.63 27.55
CA ARG A 751 14.98 -16.46 28.35
C ARG A 751 15.79 -16.87 29.55
#